data_ef4b727f3136ecf3150c9fc36ad725ae
#
_entry.id   ef4b727f3136ecf3150c9fc36ad725ae
#
_cell.length_a   1.000
_cell.length_b   1.000
_cell.length_c   1.000
_cell.angle_alpha   90.00
_cell.angle_beta   90.00
_cell.angle_gamma   90.00
#
_symmetry.space_group_name_H-M   'P 1'
#
loop_
_entity.id
_entity.type
_entity.pdbx_description
1 polymer ?
#
loop_
_entity_poly.entity_id
_entity_poly.type
_entity_poly.pdbx_seq_one_letter_code
_entity_poly.pdbx_strand_id
1 'polypeptide(L)'
;MAVKASERVKRYQNPNGPTISTVERKVIEQDGLYFKDIDGTGTVSAVNDWRLTPAERAEAYVKVLTTSEKIGQIFTSDWRMGPKYPSPRLAANGHKPVADESGLLDEAPVNVSDSIFGSQSLPSTSDMVKKSFNRHVILRESPTPEDLADYLNQLQYLTETCDHFVPMQVMSNSRNENGEVVFGMNDATGVFATYPGTLGIAAAVKGTARIDIIDKFADTIRREWNACGLKKGYMYMADCVTDPRWQRTFGTFGEDPELIEEIFDHLIPGIQGGSNGVTPEGVSVTVKHFPGGGARENGFDPHYAAGQWNIYATPGSLQKYHIPAFRAAIRHNAESIMPYYSKPCAEKSAPQEDFNGNPIALNPYGFAYNKVFIDGMLRSQMGFKGYINSDTGIVHNMCWGVDMLDEPERIGYAVTQSGVDLISGLLDNELGEESYARATNGYYDTHEVPAGFKKEDLVLTDESLNRAVSRTLTELFRQGMFEDPYADPKKAAEVVATKADWEEAARVHRESVVLLKNDGTLPLKKGCKVYAEAFGKSAEASGAATKALREMLGDVVLVDDPAAAEIALLMVSPQSGAYFNATPGYLELDICEDKTVCNVDESGKPTAETHKETTLVGANRIPGIAEAVHAHGGKVVSNINCPLAWEVGSIEKVSDALTVGFDTYPSATLDVIFGRFAPVGKLPLTLPKGDEVLAVNADGVCVSPNDVPGYAKDAYMPDSMKDENGKAYAYRDAAGNYYEMNFGLNY
;
A
#
# COMPACT_ATOMS: atom_id res chain seq x y z
N MET A 1 9.47 -9.25 -37.57
CA MET A 1 9.14 -8.89 -36.18
C MET A 1 9.62 -7.47 -35.99
N ALA A 2 8.81 -6.61 -35.39
CA ALA A 2 9.26 -5.27 -35.04
C ALA A 2 10.38 -5.40 -33.99
N VAL A 3 11.41 -4.59 -34.14
CA VAL A 3 12.59 -4.66 -33.27
C VAL A 3 12.28 -3.95 -31.96
N LYS A 4 12.41 -4.65 -30.83
CA LYS A 4 12.18 -4.07 -29.50
C LYS A 4 13.21 -2.99 -29.17
N ALA A 5 12.86 -2.02 -28.35
CA ALA A 5 13.77 -0.96 -27.93
C ALA A 5 15.03 -1.54 -27.25
N SER A 6 14.89 -2.59 -26.42
CA SER A 6 15.99 -3.28 -25.76
C SER A 6 17.08 -3.80 -26.69
N GLU A 7 16.73 -4.17 -27.94
CA GLU A 7 17.67 -4.67 -28.97
C GLU A 7 18.44 -3.54 -29.68
N ARG A 8 18.04 -2.27 -29.46
CA ARG A 8 18.58 -1.08 -30.15
C ARG A 8 19.40 -0.18 -29.23
N VAL A 9 19.43 -0.44 -27.93
CA VAL A 9 20.09 0.41 -26.92
C VAL A 9 21.60 0.47 -27.19
N LYS A 10 22.12 1.66 -27.32
CA LYS A 10 23.57 1.96 -27.36
C LYS A 10 24.02 2.43 -25.98
N ARG A 11 25.17 2.01 -25.52
CA ARG A 11 25.76 2.39 -24.23
C ARG A 11 27.13 2.98 -24.38
N TYR A 12 27.38 4.10 -23.70
CA TYR A 12 28.63 4.84 -23.70
C TYR A 12 29.11 4.94 -22.24
N GLN A 13 30.32 4.47 -21.97
CA GLN A 13 30.89 4.42 -20.63
C GLN A 13 31.69 5.67 -20.32
N ASN A 14 31.41 6.32 -19.21
CA ASN A 14 32.20 7.42 -18.70
C ASN A 14 33.22 6.92 -17.67
N PRO A 15 34.50 7.30 -17.77
CA PRO A 15 35.46 7.09 -16.69
C PRO A 15 34.99 7.87 -15.44
N ASN A 16 34.73 7.16 -14.34
CA ASN A 16 34.27 7.76 -13.07
C ASN A 16 32.93 8.54 -13.17
N GLY A 17 32.07 8.18 -14.11
CA GLY A 17 30.76 8.80 -14.32
C GLY A 17 29.69 7.77 -14.72
N PRO A 18 28.44 8.23 -14.95
CA PRO A 18 27.35 7.34 -15.33
C PRO A 18 27.56 6.75 -16.72
N THR A 19 27.00 5.56 -16.93
CA THR A 19 26.75 5.02 -18.28
C THR A 19 25.68 5.90 -18.95
N ILE A 20 25.92 6.26 -20.21
CA ILE A 20 24.92 6.92 -21.05
C ILE A 20 24.32 5.89 -21.98
N SER A 21 23.03 5.61 -21.84
CA SER A 21 22.30 4.72 -22.75
C SER A 21 21.24 5.46 -23.55
N THR A 22 21.05 5.08 -24.81
CA THR A 22 20.09 5.73 -25.70
C THR A 22 19.70 4.81 -26.87
N VAL A 23 18.51 5.00 -27.40
CA VAL A 23 18.05 4.44 -28.68
C VAL A 23 18.05 5.52 -29.76
N GLU A 24 17.45 6.69 -29.49
CA GLU A 24 17.27 7.78 -30.45
C GLU A 24 17.99 9.08 -30.09
N ARG A 25 18.15 9.38 -28.78
CA ARG A 25 18.78 10.66 -28.36
C ARG A 25 20.25 10.70 -28.78
N LYS A 26 20.67 11.89 -29.19
CA LYS A 26 22.07 12.15 -29.49
C LYS A 26 22.93 12.07 -28.22
N VAL A 27 24.15 11.66 -28.42
CA VAL A 27 25.20 11.70 -27.38
C VAL A 27 26.21 12.77 -27.77
N ILE A 28 26.49 13.65 -26.84
CA ILE A 28 27.49 14.71 -26.95
C ILE A 28 28.79 14.14 -26.38
N GLU A 29 29.86 14.21 -27.16
CA GLU A 29 31.22 13.90 -26.68
C GLU A 29 31.98 15.20 -26.47
N GLN A 30 32.45 15.44 -25.24
CA GLN A 30 33.24 16.63 -24.88
C GLN A 30 34.31 16.23 -23.86
N ASP A 31 35.54 16.57 -24.11
CA ASP A 31 36.70 16.32 -23.23
C ASP A 31 36.90 14.85 -22.84
N GLY A 32 36.52 13.91 -23.75
CA GLY A 32 36.56 12.47 -23.52
C GLY A 32 35.46 11.93 -22.63
N LEU A 33 34.41 12.72 -22.37
CA LEU A 33 33.21 12.33 -21.62
C LEU A 33 31.98 12.35 -22.52
N TYR A 34 31.02 11.48 -22.20
CA TYR A 34 29.75 11.34 -22.91
C TYR A 34 28.61 11.94 -22.09
N PHE A 35 27.72 12.70 -22.76
CA PHE A 35 26.53 13.32 -22.20
C PHE A 35 25.34 13.03 -23.09
N LYS A 36 24.17 12.76 -22.52
CA LYS A 36 22.94 12.65 -23.31
C LYS A 36 22.43 14.05 -23.64
N ASP A 37 22.02 14.29 -24.89
CA ASP A 37 21.38 15.53 -25.31
C ASP A 37 19.89 15.53 -24.84
N ILE A 38 19.67 15.88 -23.58
CA ILE A 38 18.37 15.85 -22.91
C ILE A 38 17.47 16.98 -23.43
N ASP A 39 18.01 18.19 -23.54
CA ASP A 39 17.30 19.41 -23.93
C ASP A 39 17.32 19.70 -25.44
N GLY A 40 17.94 18.83 -26.23
CA GLY A 40 17.99 18.95 -27.69
C GLY A 40 18.92 20.07 -28.20
N THR A 41 19.73 20.69 -27.35
CA THR A 41 20.61 21.81 -27.74
C THR A 41 21.87 21.37 -28.50
N GLY A 42 22.24 20.09 -28.40
CA GLY A 42 23.47 19.55 -28.98
C GLY A 42 24.75 20.00 -28.29
N THR A 43 24.65 20.61 -27.12
CA THR A 43 25.77 21.12 -26.30
C THR A 43 25.66 20.67 -24.85
N VAL A 44 26.77 20.67 -24.11
CA VAL A 44 26.74 20.37 -22.68
C VAL A 44 26.18 21.59 -21.92
N SER A 45 24.84 21.60 -21.80
CA SER A 45 24.12 22.60 -21.01
C SER A 45 24.05 22.19 -19.52
N ALA A 46 23.52 23.07 -18.67
CA ALA A 46 23.28 22.71 -17.26
C ALA A 46 22.30 21.55 -17.08
N VAL A 47 21.43 21.27 -18.06
CA VAL A 47 20.55 20.09 -18.03
C VAL A 47 21.29 18.82 -18.38
N ASN A 48 22.17 18.88 -19.40
CA ASN A 48 22.90 17.74 -19.96
C ASN A 48 24.10 17.33 -19.10
N ASP A 49 24.63 18.22 -18.26
CA ASP A 49 25.84 18.01 -17.46
C ASP A 49 25.57 17.20 -16.20
N TRP A 50 25.78 15.88 -16.27
CA TRP A 50 25.60 14.96 -15.14
C TRP A 50 26.54 15.19 -13.95
N ARG A 51 27.53 16.07 -14.07
CA ARG A 51 28.44 16.46 -12.97
C ARG A 51 27.80 17.47 -12.02
N LEU A 52 26.75 18.17 -12.44
CA LEU A 52 25.95 19.05 -11.60
C LEU A 52 25.02 18.23 -10.70
N THR A 53 24.58 18.84 -9.61
CA THR A 53 23.64 18.19 -8.69
C THR A 53 22.28 17.96 -9.35
N PRO A 54 21.52 16.93 -8.95
CA PRO A 54 20.16 16.69 -9.43
C PRO A 54 19.25 17.91 -9.33
N ALA A 55 19.34 18.68 -8.23
CA ALA A 55 18.54 19.88 -8.03
C ALA A 55 18.90 21.02 -9.01
N GLU A 56 20.19 21.28 -9.22
CA GLU A 56 20.64 22.29 -10.20
C GLU A 56 20.17 21.95 -11.61
N ARG A 57 20.24 20.68 -12.00
CA ARG A 57 19.77 20.19 -13.31
C ARG A 57 18.25 20.33 -13.43
N ALA A 58 17.49 19.95 -12.40
CA ALA A 58 16.04 20.10 -12.38
C ALA A 58 15.60 21.57 -12.49
N GLU A 59 16.23 22.48 -11.73
CA GLU A 59 15.98 23.92 -11.82
C GLU A 59 16.33 24.51 -13.19
N ALA A 60 17.35 23.99 -13.86
CA ALA A 60 17.67 24.37 -15.23
C ALA A 60 16.60 23.85 -16.20
N TYR A 61 16.15 22.60 -16.00
CA TYR A 61 15.26 21.95 -16.95
C TYR A 61 13.83 22.50 -16.94
N VAL A 62 13.26 22.83 -15.77
CA VAL A 62 11.93 23.45 -15.70
C VAL A 62 11.83 24.78 -16.47
N LYS A 63 12.96 25.46 -16.74
CA LYS A 63 13.01 26.69 -17.54
C LYS A 63 12.95 26.43 -19.05
N VAL A 64 13.30 25.21 -19.47
CA VAL A 64 13.28 24.77 -20.86
C VAL A 64 11.91 24.20 -21.26
N LEU A 65 11.27 23.49 -20.32
CA LEU A 65 9.97 22.85 -20.54
C LEU A 65 8.86 23.89 -20.75
N THR A 66 7.98 23.62 -21.71
CA THR A 66 6.77 24.42 -21.94
C THR A 66 5.76 24.24 -20.79
N THR A 67 4.80 25.16 -20.66
CA THR A 67 3.74 25.07 -19.65
C THR A 67 2.92 23.78 -19.80
N SER A 68 2.56 23.39 -21.04
CA SER A 68 1.80 22.15 -21.30
C SER A 68 2.60 20.91 -20.89
N GLU A 69 3.91 20.85 -21.17
CA GLU A 69 4.77 19.75 -20.72
C GLU A 69 4.90 19.68 -19.20
N LYS A 70 4.90 20.81 -18.49
CA LYS A 70 4.87 20.85 -17.03
C LYS A 70 3.54 20.35 -16.47
N ILE A 71 2.42 20.77 -17.09
CA ILE A 71 1.09 20.30 -16.70
C ILE A 71 0.98 18.78 -16.85
N GLY A 72 1.49 18.21 -17.95
CA GLY A 72 1.51 16.76 -18.12
C GLY A 72 2.28 16.00 -17.04
N GLN A 73 3.27 16.63 -16.40
CA GLN A 73 4.10 15.98 -15.38
C GLN A 73 3.54 16.05 -13.96
N ILE A 74 2.51 16.84 -13.69
CA ILE A 74 1.87 16.88 -12.36
C ILE A 74 0.77 15.84 -12.18
N PHE A 75 0.55 14.93 -13.13
CA PHE A 75 -0.49 13.92 -13.10
C PHE A 75 0.07 12.50 -13.16
N THR A 76 -0.60 11.57 -12.48
CA THR A 76 -0.37 10.14 -12.58
C THR A 76 -1.68 9.36 -12.43
N SER A 77 -1.79 8.24 -13.11
CA SER A 77 -2.91 7.30 -12.97
C SER A 77 -2.50 5.88 -13.31
N ASP A 78 -3.41 4.93 -13.09
CA ASP A 78 -3.23 3.55 -13.54
C ASP A 78 -2.99 3.53 -15.05
N TRP A 79 -2.01 2.73 -15.46
CA TRP A 79 -1.70 2.51 -16.86
C TRP A 79 -1.74 1.03 -17.19
N ARG A 80 -1.55 0.66 -18.44
CA ARG A 80 -1.79 -0.66 -18.98
C ARG A 80 -0.69 -1.12 -19.92
N MET A 81 -0.51 -2.42 -19.99
CA MET A 81 0.34 -3.09 -20.97
C MET A 81 -0.44 -3.42 -22.25
N GLY A 82 0.29 -3.86 -23.29
CA GLY A 82 -0.29 -4.34 -24.53
C GLY A 82 -1.02 -5.68 -24.41
N PRO A 83 -1.52 -6.23 -25.54
CA PRO A 83 -2.43 -7.38 -25.58
C PRO A 83 -1.91 -8.66 -24.91
N LYS A 84 -0.61 -8.83 -24.74
CA LYS A 84 -0.03 -10.00 -24.07
C LYS A 84 -0.40 -10.05 -22.56
N TYR A 85 -0.57 -8.88 -21.94
CA TYR A 85 -0.92 -8.73 -20.54
C TYR A 85 -2.09 -7.75 -20.40
N PRO A 86 -3.31 -8.14 -20.83
CA PRO A 86 -4.46 -7.26 -20.76
C PRO A 86 -4.84 -6.98 -19.30
N SER A 87 -5.15 -5.74 -18.98
CA SER A 87 -5.66 -5.36 -17.66
C SER A 87 -6.99 -6.05 -17.38
N PRO A 88 -7.12 -6.90 -16.34
CA PRO A 88 -8.38 -7.55 -16.02
C PRO A 88 -9.51 -6.56 -15.76
N ARG A 89 -9.20 -5.44 -15.07
CA ARG A 89 -10.16 -4.36 -14.76
C ARG A 89 -10.69 -3.70 -16.03
N LEU A 90 -9.81 -3.37 -16.97
CA LEU A 90 -10.23 -2.74 -18.23
C LEU A 90 -10.97 -3.72 -19.15
N ALA A 91 -10.54 -4.99 -19.17
CA ALA A 91 -11.23 -6.05 -19.92
C ALA A 91 -12.66 -6.27 -19.39
N ALA A 92 -12.87 -6.24 -18.07
CA ALA A 92 -14.21 -6.31 -17.46
C ALA A 92 -15.12 -5.14 -17.90
N ASN A 93 -14.53 -3.97 -18.21
CA ASN A 93 -15.23 -2.81 -18.79
C ASN A 93 -15.27 -2.82 -20.32
N GLY A 94 -14.95 -3.94 -20.97
CA GLY A 94 -15.05 -4.12 -22.42
C GLY A 94 -13.87 -3.58 -23.22
N HIS A 95 -12.80 -3.13 -22.58
CA HIS A 95 -11.60 -2.66 -23.29
C HIS A 95 -10.91 -3.80 -24.05
N LYS A 96 -10.49 -3.50 -25.27
CA LYS A 96 -9.73 -4.40 -26.13
C LYS A 96 -8.41 -3.71 -26.51
N PRO A 97 -7.29 -4.15 -25.95
CA PRO A 97 -6.01 -3.52 -26.26
C PRO A 97 -5.61 -3.71 -27.73
N VAL A 98 -4.99 -2.68 -28.29
CA VAL A 98 -4.43 -2.67 -29.66
C VAL A 98 -2.91 -2.53 -29.54
N ALA A 99 -2.18 -3.50 -30.07
CA ALA A 99 -0.73 -3.48 -30.02
C ALA A 99 -0.10 -2.35 -30.85
N ASP A 100 0.95 -1.74 -30.32
CA ASP A 100 1.93 -1.00 -31.10
C ASP A 100 2.77 -1.93 -31.99
N GLU A 101 3.70 -1.39 -32.77
CA GLU A 101 4.60 -2.19 -33.63
C GLU A 101 5.47 -3.19 -32.84
N SER A 102 5.81 -2.89 -31.57
CA SER A 102 6.56 -3.79 -30.71
C SER A 102 5.73 -4.93 -30.13
N GLY A 103 4.42 -4.80 -30.08
CA GLY A 103 3.50 -5.72 -29.43
C GLY A 103 3.38 -5.53 -27.91
N LEU A 104 4.08 -4.53 -27.35
CA LEU A 104 4.20 -4.33 -25.89
C LEU A 104 3.28 -3.25 -25.33
N LEU A 105 2.96 -2.24 -26.14
CA LEU A 105 2.15 -1.09 -25.72
C LEU A 105 0.71 -1.22 -26.20
N ASP A 106 -0.23 -0.63 -25.45
CA ASP A 106 -1.63 -0.53 -25.85
C ASP A 106 -1.91 0.85 -26.46
N GLU A 107 -2.25 0.84 -27.73
CA GLU A 107 -2.58 2.04 -28.51
C GLU A 107 -4.10 2.31 -28.62
N ALA A 108 -4.94 1.50 -27.96
CA ALA A 108 -6.36 1.77 -27.91
C ALA A 108 -6.69 2.81 -26.83
N PRO A 109 -7.46 3.87 -27.12
CA PRO A 109 -7.98 4.75 -26.08
C PRO A 109 -8.94 3.98 -25.15
N VAL A 110 -9.02 4.39 -23.89
CA VAL A 110 -9.85 3.75 -22.87
C VAL A 110 -10.82 4.76 -22.27
N ASN A 111 -12.08 4.37 -22.14
CA ASN A 111 -13.06 5.10 -21.34
C ASN A 111 -13.48 4.21 -20.17
N VAL A 112 -13.25 4.68 -18.95
CA VAL A 112 -13.71 4.05 -17.72
C VAL A 112 -14.84 4.90 -17.17
N SER A 113 -16.03 4.32 -17.06
CA SER A 113 -17.18 4.91 -16.37
C SER A 113 -17.39 4.22 -15.03
N ASP A 114 -17.99 4.94 -14.09
CA ASP A 114 -18.45 4.41 -12.78
C ASP A 114 -17.37 3.80 -11.88
N SER A 115 -16.15 4.35 -11.93
CA SER A 115 -15.12 4.01 -10.95
C SER A 115 -15.29 4.82 -9.66
N ILE A 116 -14.95 4.24 -8.49
CA ILE A 116 -14.86 5.00 -7.23
C ILE A 116 -13.82 6.13 -7.29
N PHE A 117 -12.90 6.07 -8.25
CA PHE A 117 -11.89 7.11 -8.54
C PHE A 117 -12.35 8.13 -9.59
N GLY A 118 -13.60 8.07 -10.03
CA GLY A 118 -14.17 8.92 -11.08
C GLY A 118 -14.10 8.30 -12.47
N SER A 119 -14.83 8.92 -13.41
CA SER A 119 -14.79 8.56 -14.83
C SER A 119 -13.51 9.09 -15.46
N GLN A 120 -12.86 8.28 -16.26
CA GLN A 120 -11.60 8.64 -16.92
C GLN A 120 -11.66 8.34 -18.42
N SER A 121 -11.17 9.27 -19.22
CA SER A 121 -10.87 9.06 -20.65
C SER A 121 -9.35 9.06 -20.80
N LEU A 122 -8.77 7.90 -21.09
CA LEU A 122 -7.33 7.73 -21.23
C LEU A 122 -6.94 7.62 -22.70
N PRO A 123 -5.94 8.36 -23.18
CA PRO A 123 -5.48 8.30 -24.57
C PRO A 123 -4.76 6.98 -24.90
N SER A 124 -4.33 6.83 -26.14
CA SER A 124 -3.34 5.82 -26.52
C SER A 124 -2.02 6.03 -25.77
N THR A 125 -1.21 4.98 -25.65
CA THR A 125 0.10 5.11 -24.96
C THR A 125 1.01 6.10 -25.68
N SER A 126 1.04 6.08 -27.02
CA SER A 126 1.80 7.06 -27.79
C SER A 126 1.31 8.49 -27.59
N ASP A 127 0.02 8.72 -27.51
CA ASP A 127 -0.55 10.05 -27.28
C ASP A 127 -0.29 10.53 -25.84
N MET A 128 -0.41 9.65 -24.86
CA MET A 128 -0.09 9.93 -23.46
C MET A 128 1.36 10.43 -23.32
N VAL A 129 2.31 9.75 -23.97
CA VAL A 129 3.73 10.12 -23.89
C VAL A 129 4.04 11.37 -24.71
N LYS A 130 3.55 11.47 -25.95
CA LYS A 130 3.98 12.49 -26.92
C LYS A 130 3.15 13.76 -26.89
N LYS A 131 1.82 13.64 -26.70
CA LYS A 131 0.91 14.80 -26.71
C LYS A 131 0.63 15.33 -25.31
N SER A 132 0.27 14.43 -24.38
CA SER A 132 -0.03 14.83 -23.00
C SER A 132 1.22 15.04 -22.16
N PHE A 133 2.37 14.54 -22.61
CA PHE A 133 3.65 14.61 -21.90
C PHE A 133 3.59 14.08 -20.45
N ASN A 134 2.68 13.11 -20.18
CA ASN A 134 2.64 12.45 -18.87
C ASN A 134 3.87 11.58 -18.71
N ARG A 135 4.48 11.60 -17.51
CA ARG A 135 5.74 10.92 -17.21
C ARG A 135 5.67 10.00 -16.00
N HIS A 136 4.54 10.01 -15.32
CA HIS A 136 4.30 9.20 -14.13
C HIS A 136 3.06 8.33 -14.35
N VAL A 137 3.18 7.00 -14.19
CA VAL A 137 2.07 6.06 -14.32
C VAL A 137 2.21 4.92 -13.33
N ILE A 138 1.10 4.25 -12.98
CA ILE A 138 1.04 3.14 -12.04
C ILE A 138 0.72 1.87 -12.82
N LEU A 139 1.55 0.83 -12.72
CA LEU A 139 1.37 -0.46 -13.37
C LEU A 139 0.80 -1.49 -12.40
N ARG A 140 -0.27 -2.16 -12.80
CA ARG A 140 -0.96 -3.20 -12.03
C ARG A 140 -0.70 -4.62 -12.54
N GLU A 141 -0.39 -4.79 -13.83
CA GLU A 141 -0.13 -6.09 -14.43
C GLU A 141 1.17 -6.70 -13.90
N SER A 142 1.23 -8.05 -13.87
CA SER A 142 2.38 -8.80 -13.38
C SER A 142 2.96 -9.69 -14.49
N PRO A 143 3.70 -9.09 -15.43
CA PRO A 143 4.40 -9.81 -16.50
C PRO A 143 5.62 -10.56 -15.96
N THR A 144 6.21 -11.42 -16.82
CA THR A 144 7.54 -11.97 -16.54
C THR A 144 8.58 -10.85 -16.42
N PRO A 145 9.70 -11.06 -15.72
CA PRO A 145 10.74 -10.05 -15.56
C PRO A 145 11.27 -9.51 -16.90
N GLU A 146 11.43 -10.39 -17.90
CA GLU A 146 11.88 -10.00 -19.24
C GLU A 146 10.86 -9.11 -19.95
N ASP A 147 9.58 -9.51 -19.93
CA ASP A 147 8.53 -8.75 -20.58
C ASP A 147 8.28 -7.40 -19.88
N LEU A 148 8.47 -7.35 -18.57
CA LEU A 148 8.41 -6.10 -17.82
C LEU A 148 9.53 -5.15 -18.23
N ALA A 149 10.76 -5.65 -18.27
CA ALA A 149 11.92 -4.86 -18.73
C ALA A 149 11.75 -4.38 -20.17
N ASP A 150 11.29 -5.25 -21.08
CA ASP A 150 11.02 -4.88 -22.46
C ASP A 150 9.93 -3.80 -22.59
N TYR A 151 8.84 -3.94 -21.82
CA TYR A 151 7.75 -2.95 -21.79
C TYR A 151 8.25 -1.59 -21.30
N LEU A 152 9.00 -1.56 -20.18
CA LEU A 152 9.56 -0.34 -19.64
C LEU A 152 10.55 0.31 -20.63
N ASN A 153 11.39 -0.47 -21.26
CA ASN A 153 12.30 0.01 -22.31
C ASN A 153 11.55 0.63 -23.49
N GLN A 154 10.41 0.07 -23.87
CA GLN A 154 9.60 0.61 -24.98
C GLN A 154 8.98 1.97 -24.60
N LEU A 155 8.55 2.15 -23.34
CA LEU A 155 8.11 3.44 -22.83
C LEU A 155 9.25 4.47 -22.84
N GLN A 156 10.45 4.09 -22.40
CA GLN A 156 11.61 4.98 -22.42
C GLN A 156 11.96 5.40 -23.86
N TYR A 157 11.92 4.46 -24.81
CA TYR A 157 12.12 4.78 -26.23
C TYR A 157 11.12 5.82 -26.72
N LEU A 158 9.83 5.70 -26.37
CA LEU A 158 8.84 6.70 -26.75
C LEU A 158 9.18 8.10 -26.21
N THR A 159 9.66 8.18 -24.96
CA THR A 159 10.05 9.48 -24.38
C THR A 159 11.25 10.10 -25.09
N GLU A 160 12.20 9.29 -25.58
CA GLU A 160 13.33 9.80 -26.37
C GLU A 160 12.92 10.41 -27.72
N THR A 161 11.75 10.06 -28.24
CA THR A 161 11.21 10.63 -29.50
C THR A 161 10.51 11.97 -29.31
N CYS A 162 10.34 12.48 -28.07
CA CYS A 162 9.80 13.81 -27.80
C CYS A 162 10.85 14.90 -28.02
N ASP A 163 10.44 16.15 -28.21
CA ASP A 163 11.37 17.27 -28.36
C ASP A 163 12.25 17.44 -27.11
N HIS A 164 11.64 17.43 -25.92
CA HIS A 164 12.32 17.40 -24.65
C HIS A 164 12.25 15.98 -24.06
N PHE A 165 13.40 15.45 -23.64
CA PHE A 165 13.48 14.12 -23.05
C PHE A 165 13.29 14.18 -21.54
N VAL A 166 12.18 13.65 -21.06
CA VAL A 166 11.96 13.30 -19.65
C VAL A 166 11.62 11.81 -19.58
N PRO A 167 12.40 10.99 -18.85
CA PRO A 167 12.15 9.56 -18.77
C PRO A 167 10.82 9.25 -18.11
N MET A 168 10.19 8.13 -18.52
CA MET A 168 8.97 7.62 -17.90
C MET A 168 9.29 6.99 -16.55
N GLN A 169 8.63 7.43 -15.49
CA GLN A 169 8.65 6.76 -14.19
C GLN A 169 7.39 5.90 -14.03
N VAL A 170 7.58 4.58 -14.06
CA VAL A 170 6.50 3.63 -13.79
C VAL A 170 6.56 3.24 -12.32
N MET A 171 5.45 3.45 -11.63
CA MET A 171 5.24 3.08 -10.24
C MET A 171 4.52 1.75 -10.12
N SER A 172 4.71 1.04 -9.03
CA SER A 172 3.91 -0.12 -8.68
C SER A 172 3.64 -0.16 -7.18
N ASN A 173 2.51 -0.75 -6.79
CA ASN A 173 2.37 -1.22 -5.43
C ASN A 173 3.32 -2.39 -5.19
N SER A 174 3.41 -2.82 -3.94
CA SER A 174 4.28 -3.89 -3.56
C SER A 174 4.06 -5.18 -4.36
N ARG A 175 5.16 -5.89 -4.65
CA ARG A 175 5.18 -7.15 -5.40
C ARG A 175 5.88 -8.28 -4.64
N ASN A 176 6.39 -7.99 -3.47
CA ASN A 176 7.27 -8.89 -2.72
C ASN A 176 6.68 -9.37 -1.39
N GLU A 177 5.43 -9.10 -1.09
CA GLU A 177 4.71 -9.74 0.02
C GLU A 177 3.42 -10.39 -0.45
N ASN A 178 3.06 -11.49 0.20
CA ASN A 178 1.81 -12.20 -0.02
C ASN A 178 0.64 -11.41 0.60
N GLY A 179 -0.55 -11.60 0.08
CA GLY A 179 -1.75 -10.95 0.59
C GLY A 179 -2.85 -10.92 -0.44
N GLU A 180 -4.05 -10.53 0.00
CA GLU A 180 -5.15 -10.33 -0.91
C GLU A 180 -4.91 -9.06 -1.74
N VAL A 181 -4.95 -9.20 -3.05
CA VAL A 181 -4.89 -8.06 -3.99
C VAL A 181 -6.22 -7.31 -3.92
N VAL A 182 -6.30 -6.36 -3.01
CA VAL A 182 -7.45 -5.45 -2.92
C VAL A 182 -7.05 -4.12 -3.55
N PHE A 183 -7.61 -3.82 -4.73
CA PHE A 183 -7.44 -2.54 -5.42
C PHE A 183 -5.97 -2.09 -5.59
N GLY A 184 -5.06 -3.03 -5.91
CA GLY A 184 -3.67 -2.70 -6.15
C GLY A 184 -2.92 -2.20 -4.92
N MET A 185 -3.30 -2.61 -3.73
CA MET A 185 -2.50 -2.43 -2.52
C MET A 185 -1.30 -3.36 -2.50
N ASN A 186 -1.44 -4.50 -3.16
CA ASN A 186 -0.42 -5.51 -3.36
C ASN A 186 -0.58 -6.07 -4.78
N ASP A 187 0.45 -6.01 -5.58
CA ASP A 187 0.48 -6.55 -6.95
C ASP A 187 1.28 -7.87 -7.02
N ALA A 188 1.51 -8.52 -5.88
CA ALA A 188 2.27 -9.75 -5.79
C ALA A 188 1.51 -10.93 -6.40
N THR A 189 2.15 -11.60 -7.36
CA THR A 189 1.60 -12.78 -8.06
C THR A 189 2.57 -13.95 -8.05
N GLY A 190 3.60 -13.92 -7.21
CA GLY A 190 4.65 -14.94 -7.16
C GLY A 190 5.68 -14.85 -8.30
N VAL A 191 5.68 -13.77 -9.08
CA VAL A 191 6.72 -13.48 -10.07
C VAL A 191 8.00 -13.01 -9.38
N PHE A 192 7.87 -12.18 -8.36
CA PHE A 192 8.95 -11.73 -7.48
C PHE A 192 9.03 -12.63 -6.24
N ALA A 193 10.16 -12.67 -5.56
CA ALA A 193 10.30 -13.40 -4.31
C ALA A 193 9.31 -12.84 -3.27
N THR A 194 8.38 -13.67 -2.82
CA THR A 194 7.22 -13.23 -2.04
C THR A 194 7.36 -13.63 -0.57
N TYR A 195 7.45 -12.65 0.30
CA TYR A 195 7.44 -12.74 1.75
C TYR A 195 6.00 -12.88 2.29
N PRO A 196 5.77 -13.20 3.57
CA PRO A 196 4.43 -13.11 4.15
C PRO A 196 3.90 -11.66 4.09
N GLY A 197 2.62 -11.45 4.38
CA GLY A 197 2.06 -10.10 4.50
C GLY A 197 2.85 -9.24 5.49
N THR A 198 2.75 -7.92 5.38
CA THR A 198 3.51 -6.97 6.23
C THR A 198 3.31 -7.21 7.73
N LEU A 199 2.09 -7.60 8.16
CA LEU A 199 1.84 -8.06 9.52
C LEU A 199 2.67 -9.31 9.87
N GLY A 200 2.82 -10.24 8.92
CA GLY A 200 3.64 -11.44 9.11
C GLY A 200 5.13 -11.12 9.20
N ILE A 201 5.62 -10.19 8.40
CA ILE A 201 7.00 -9.68 8.52
C ILE A 201 7.22 -9.09 9.92
N ALA A 202 6.29 -8.26 10.40
CA ALA A 202 6.36 -7.70 11.76
C ALA A 202 6.30 -8.78 12.86
N ALA A 203 5.45 -9.81 12.69
CA ALA A 203 5.38 -10.95 13.62
C ALA A 203 6.70 -11.72 13.68
N ALA A 204 7.37 -11.93 12.55
CA ALA A 204 8.69 -12.56 12.48
C ALA A 204 9.77 -11.71 13.15
N VAL A 205 9.81 -10.39 12.89
CA VAL A 205 10.74 -9.46 13.52
C VAL A 205 10.55 -9.47 15.05
N LYS A 206 9.32 -9.32 15.53
CA LYS A 206 9.01 -9.37 16.98
C LYS A 206 9.43 -10.70 17.62
N GLY A 207 9.13 -11.79 16.96
CA GLY A 207 9.39 -13.12 17.49
C GLY A 207 10.85 -13.51 17.55
N THR A 208 11.63 -13.07 16.58
CA THR A 208 13.07 -13.40 16.45
C THR A 208 13.99 -12.30 16.97
N ALA A 209 13.46 -11.09 17.22
CA ALA A 209 14.24 -9.89 17.51
C ALA A 209 15.28 -9.59 16.40
N ARG A 210 14.95 -9.90 15.13
CA ARG A 210 15.87 -9.81 13.98
C ARG A 210 15.41 -8.75 13.00
N ILE A 211 15.86 -7.52 13.19
CA ILE A 211 15.55 -6.43 12.25
C ILE A 211 16.23 -6.62 10.89
N ASP A 212 17.28 -7.46 10.78
CA ASP A 212 17.93 -7.80 9.50
C ASP A 212 17.00 -8.50 8.51
N ILE A 213 15.83 -9.00 8.94
CA ILE A 213 14.75 -9.45 8.06
C ILE A 213 14.33 -8.29 7.14
N ILE A 214 14.21 -7.09 7.68
CA ILE A 214 13.83 -5.89 6.91
C ILE A 214 14.94 -5.49 5.93
N ASP A 215 16.22 -5.56 6.35
CA ASP A 215 17.34 -5.28 5.46
C ASP A 215 17.34 -6.19 4.23
N LYS A 216 17.09 -7.49 4.43
CA LYS A 216 17.04 -8.49 3.35
C LYS A 216 15.81 -8.31 2.46
N PHE A 217 14.66 -8.03 3.06
CA PHE A 217 13.43 -7.73 2.34
C PHE A 217 13.62 -6.50 1.44
N ALA A 218 14.17 -5.42 1.99
CA ALA A 218 14.45 -4.20 1.27
C ALA A 218 15.47 -4.39 0.14
N ASP A 219 16.55 -5.16 0.38
CA ASP A 219 17.56 -5.49 -0.64
C ASP A 219 16.98 -6.34 -1.77
N THR A 220 16.12 -7.31 -1.45
CA THR A 220 15.42 -8.13 -2.45
C THR A 220 14.56 -7.24 -3.36
N ILE A 221 13.72 -6.36 -2.79
CA ILE A 221 12.92 -5.40 -3.56
C ILE A 221 13.82 -4.54 -4.46
N ARG A 222 14.84 -3.94 -3.88
CA ARG A 222 15.75 -3.05 -4.61
C ARG A 222 16.40 -3.73 -5.80
N ARG A 223 16.95 -4.93 -5.63
CA ARG A 223 17.62 -5.68 -6.69
C ARG A 223 16.65 -6.13 -7.78
N GLU A 224 15.54 -6.74 -7.38
CA GLU A 224 14.58 -7.30 -8.32
C GLU A 224 13.90 -6.20 -9.15
N TRP A 225 13.45 -5.13 -8.50
CA TRP A 225 12.75 -4.03 -9.19
C TRP A 225 13.69 -3.25 -10.10
N ASN A 226 14.89 -2.94 -9.60
CA ASN A 226 15.89 -2.23 -10.41
C ASN A 226 16.33 -3.03 -11.63
N ALA A 227 16.46 -4.36 -11.51
CA ALA A 227 16.80 -5.23 -12.65
C ALA A 227 15.74 -5.19 -13.76
N CYS A 228 14.46 -5.03 -13.41
CA CYS A 228 13.36 -4.86 -14.36
C CYS A 228 13.22 -3.42 -14.90
N GLY A 229 13.85 -2.43 -14.28
CA GLY A 229 13.66 -1.00 -14.59
C GLY A 229 12.51 -0.35 -13.83
N LEU A 230 11.89 -1.02 -12.85
CA LEU A 230 10.96 -0.40 -11.90
C LEU A 230 11.75 0.45 -10.91
N LYS A 231 11.53 1.75 -10.94
CA LYS A 231 12.30 2.72 -10.16
C LYS A 231 11.52 3.38 -9.03
N LYS A 232 10.21 3.09 -8.92
CA LYS A 232 9.33 3.75 -7.94
C LYS A 232 8.34 2.77 -7.31
N GLY A 233 8.35 2.71 -5.98
CA GLY A 233 7.31 2.03 -5.20
C GLY A 233 6.22 2.99 -4.73
N TYR A 234 4.96 2.64 -5.00
CA TYR A 234 3.77 3.31 -4.47
C TYR A 234 3.43 2.69 -3.11
N MET A 235 4.43 2.68 -2.21
CA MET A 235 4.51 1.90 -0.97
C MET A 235 5.58 2.50 -0.03
N TYR A 236 5.63 2.15 1.25
CA TYR A 236 4.80 1.29 2.07
C TYR A 236 3.87 2.11 2.97
N MET A 237 2.90 1.41 3.63
CA MET A 237 2.02 2.03 4.60
C MET A 237 2.74 2.21 5.94
N ALA A 238 3.00 3.48 6.30
CA ALA A 238 3.55 3.88 7.59
C ALA A 238 2.47 4.04 8.68
N ASP A 239 1.27 3.57 8.37
CA ASP A 239 0.10 3.68 9.22
C ASP A 239 0.21 2.73 10.42
N CYS A 240 -0.10 3.23 11.62
CA CYS A 240 -0.25 2.43 12.82
C CYS A 240 -1.71 1.97 12.97
N VAL A 241 -1.95 0.69 13.23
CA VAL A 241 -3.30 0.16 13.46
C VAL A 241 -3.82 0.67 14.80
N THR A 242 -4.97 1.35 14.78
CA THR A 242 -5.63 1.83 15.99
C THR A 242 -7.12 1.47 16.03
N ASP A 243 -7.86 1.57 14.91
CA ASP A 243 -9.19 0.96 14.81
C ASP A 243 -9.07 -0.39 14.08
N PRO A 244 -9.41 -1.52 14.72
CA PRO A 244 -9.28 -2.86 14.12
C PRO A 244 -10.24 -3.10 12.97
N ARG A 245 -11.33 -2.31 12.86
CA ARG A 245 -12.30 -2.37 11.76
C ARG A 245 -11.84 -1.63 10.51
N TRP A 246 -10.66 -1.00 10.53
CA TRP A 246 -10.11 -0.45 9.32
C TRP A 246 -9.58 -1.57 8.41
N GLN A 247 -10.28 -1.81 7.30
CA GLN A 247 -9.99 -2.95 6.41
C GLN A 247 -8.54 -2.99 5.92
N ARG A 248 -7.86 -1.83 5.80
CA ARG A 248 -6.48 -1.74 5.30
C ARG A 248 -5.41 -2.14 6.33
N THR A 249 -5.80 -2.66 7.50
CA THR A 249 -4.91 -3.21 8.52
C THR A 249 -3.89 -4.19 7.94
N PHE A 250 -4.26 -5.00 6.94
CA PHE A 250 -3.38 -5.99 6.29
C PHE A 250 -2.13 -5.38 5.62
N GLY A 251 -2.18 -4.11 5.19
CA GLY A 251 -1.05 -3.43 4.54
C GLY A 251 -0.09 -2.73 5.51
N THR A 252 -0.34 -2.82 6.81
CA THR A 252 0.47 -2.18 7.87
C THR A 252 1.46 -3.16 8.49
N PHE A 253 2.39 -2.64 9.31
CA PHE A 253 3.26 -3.45 10.16
C PHE A 253 2.71 -3.64 11.58
N GLY A 254 1.40 -3.41 11.79
CA GLY A 254 0.70 -3.63 13.04
C GLY A 254 0.45 -2.36 13.86
N GLU A 255 0.42 -2.53 15.20
CA GLU A 255 -0.02 -1.48 16.13
C GLU A 255 1.09 -0.90 17.02
N ASP A 256 2.35 -1.28 16.79
CA ASP A 256 3.51 -0.84 17.55
C ASP A 256 4.22 0.30 16.83
N PRO A 257 4.02 1.57 17.21
CA PRO A 257 4.60 2.71 16.50
C PRO A 257 6.12 2.77 16.58
N GLU A 258 6.72 2.22 17.63
CA GLU A 258 8.18 2.18 17.79
C GLU A 258 8.79 1.15 16.83
N LEU A 259 8.19 -0.04 16.74
CA LEU A 259 8.62 -1.04 15.75
C LEU A 259 8.40 -0.55 14.31
N ILE A 260 7.27 0.11 14.03
CA ILE A 260 7.02 0.65 12.69
C ILE A 260 8.09 1.69 12.33
N GLU A 261 8.45 2.60 13.26
CA GLU A 261 9.53 3.56 13.05
C GLU A 261 10.87 2.85 12.77
N GLU A 262 11.22 1.82 13.57
CA GLU A 262 12.45 1.01 13.39
C GLU A 262 12.44 0.27 12.05
N ILE A 263 11.31 -0.33 11.65
CA ILE A 263 11.16 -0.99 10.34
C ILE A 263 11.44 0.02 9.21
N PHE A 264 10.88 1.22 9.28
CA PHE A 264 11.08 2.24 8.25
C PHE A 264 12.51 2.81 8.25
N ASP A 265 13.22 2.81 9.39
CA ASP A 265 14.64 3.17 9.47
C ASP A 265 15.55 2.21 8.69
N HIS A 266 15.12 0.95 8.51
CA HIS A 266 15.82 -0.07 7.72
C HIS A 266 15.27 -0.16 6.29
N LEU A 267 13.95 -0.14 6.14
CA LEU A 267 13.26 -0.35 4.87
C LEU A 267 13.60 0.74 3.83
N ILE A 268 13.52 2.01 4.22
CA ILE A 268 13.71 3.13 3.29
C ILE A 268 15.14 3.16 2.74
N PRO A 269 16.19 3.21 3.56
CA PRO A 269 17.55 3.24 3.04
C PRO A 269 17.91 1.96 2.29
N GLY A 270 17.37 0.80 2.69
CA GLY A 270 17.57 -0.46 1.98
C GLY A 270 16.99 -0.45 0.56
N ILE A 271 15.76 0.01 0.39
CA ILE A 271 15.12 0.12 -0.93
C ILE A 271 15.74 1.24 -1.77
N GLN A 272 16.02 2.40 -1.18
CA GLN A 272 16.62 3.55 -1.87
C GLN A 272 18.11 3.34 -2.22
N GLY A 273 18.76 2.34 -1.61
CA GLY A 273 20.18 2.11 -1.77
C GLY A 273 21.07 3.12 -1.02
N GLY A 274 20.47 3.89 -0.10
CA GLY A 274 21.19 4.87 0.72
C GLY A 274 20.30 5.68 1.65
N SER A 275 20.91 6.26 2.69
CA SER A 275 20.20 7.07 3.71
C SER A 275 20.03 8.55 3.33
N ASN A 276 20.59 9.00 2.21
CA ASN A 276 20.52 10.39 1.78
C ASN A 276 19.63 10.60 0.54
N GLY A 277 18.58 9.79 0.42
CA GLY A 277 17.71 9.74 -0.75
C GLY A 277 18.07 8.58 -1.69
N VAL A 278 17.32 8.45 -2.76
CA VAL A 278 17.48 7.35 -3.72
C VAL A 278 18.80 7.46 -4.49
N THR A 279 19.42 6.29 -4.76
CA THR A 279 20.61 6.17 -5.62
C THR A 279 20.24 5.66 -7.02
N PRO A 280 21.16 5.69 -8.00
CA PRO A 280 20.90 5.10 -9.32
C PRO A 280 20.57 3.59 -9.29
N GLU A 281 21.11 2.86 -8.31
CA GLU A 281 20.82 1.44 -8.07
C GLU A 281 19.62 1.22 -7.14
N GLY A 282 19.01 2.29 -6.65
CA GLY A 282 17.89 2.26 -5.74
C GLY A 282 16.53 2.29 -6.45
N VAL A 283 15.51 2.03 -5.65
CA VAL A 283 14.11 2.23 -5.98
C VAL A 283 13.56 3.26 -4.99
N SER A 284 12.96 4.33 -5.45
CA SER A 284 12.35 5.30 -4.56
C SER A 284 11.00 4.83 -4.03
N VAL A 285 10.55 5.39 -2.92
CA VAL A 285 9.28 5.00 -2.29
C VAL A 285 8.37 6.20 -2.09
N THR A 286 7.06 5.96 -2.12
CA THR A 286 6.02 6.88 -1.68
C THR A 286 5.47 6.39 -0.35
N VAL A 287 5.96 6.97 0.75
CA VAL A 287 5.54 6.59 2.11
C VAL A 287 4.14 7.12 2.38
N LYS A 288 3.24 6.27 2.87
CA LYS A 288 1.80 6.58 2.98
C LYS A 288 1.18 6.01 4.25
N HIS A 289 0.09 6.59 4.77
CA HIS A 289 -0.61 7.79 4.31
C HIS A 289 -0.50 8.88 5.38
N PHE A 290 0.21 9.95 5.10
CA PHE A 290 0.43 11.03 6.06
C PHE A 290 -0.89 11.76 6.42
N PRO A 291 -1.14 12.08 7.69
CA PRO A 291 -0.31 11.90 8.88
C PRO A 291 -0.60 10.61 9.67
N GLY A 292 -1.07 9.55 9.05
CA GLY A 292 -1.45 8.26 9.61
C GLY A 292 -2.93 7.96 9.42
N GLY A 293 -3.21 6.83 8.74
CA GLY A 293 -4.56 6.41 8.37
C GLY A 293 -5.34 5.71 9.49
N GLY A 294 -4.70 5.30 10.59
CA GLY A 294 -5.32 4.46 11.61
C GLY A 294 -6.43 5.11 12.45
N ALA A 295 -6.39 6.44 12.66
CA ALA A 295 -7.38 7.17 13.47
C ALA A 295 -8.74 7.32 12.76
N ARG A 296 -9.33 6.18 12.34
CA ARG A 296 -10.58 6.11 11.58
C ARG A 296 -11.79 6.21 12.49
N GLU A 297 -12.84 6.93 12.05
CA GLU A 297 -14.14 6.87 12.72
C GLU A 297 -14.75 5.48 12.48
N ASN A 298 -14.77 4.64 13.52
CA ASN A 298 -15.32 3.28 13.49
C ASN A 298 -14.77 2.39 12.35
N GLY A 299 -13.54 2.61 11.95
CA GLY A 299 -12.87 1.83 10.90
C GLY A 299 -13.28 2.16 9.47
N PHE A 300 -14.21 3.09 9.24
CA PHE A 300 -14.65 3.43 7.88
C PHE A 300 -13.50 3.95 7.03
N ASP A 301 -13.43 3.48 5.80
CA ASP A 301 -12.39 3.86 4.86
C ASP A 301 -12.76 5.15 4.10
N PRO A 302 -11.83 6.09 3.88
CA PRO A 302 -12.10 7.41 3.30
C PRO A 302 -12.33 7.41 1.79
N HIS A 303 -12.36 6.25 1.13
CA HIS A 303 -12.90 6.15 -0.22
C HIS A 303 -14.42 6.40 -0.27
N TYR A 304 -15.11 6.37 0.89
CA TYR A 304 -16.53 6.60 1.03
C TYR A 304 -16.82 7.73 2.02
N ALA A 305 -17.98 8.37 1.89
CA ALA A 305 -18.38 9.53 2.69
C ALA A 305 -18.38 9.26 4.21
N ALA A 306 -18.81 8.07 4.65
CA ALA A 306 -18.78 7.67 6.06
C ALA A 306 -17.36 7.69 6.65
N GLY A 307 -16.34 7.41 5.83
CA GLY A 307 -14.94 7.35 6.24
C GLY A 307 -14.15 8.64 6.08
N GLN A 308 -14.78 9.76 5.74
CA GLN A 308 -14.07 11.01 5.44
C GLN A 308 -13.33 11.65 6.64
N TRP A 309 -13.54 11.15 7.88
CA TRP A 309 -13.01 11.76 9.09
C TRP A 309 -11.87 10.98 9.74
N ASN A 310 -10.79 11.70 10.10
CA ASN A 310 -9.86 11.27 11.14
C ASN A 310 -10.24 11.92 12.46
N ILE A 311 -10.37 11.10 13.51
CA ILE A 311 -10.74 11.54 14.85
C ILE A 311 -9.62 11.18 15.81
N TYR A 312 -9.01 12.18 16.41
CA TYR A 312 -7.98 12.05 17.44
C TYR A 312 -8.63 12.25 18.82
N ALA A 313 -9.41 11.27 19.25
CA ALA A 313 -10.20 11.35 20.48
C ALA A 313 -9.34 11.45 21.75
N THR A 314 -8.08 11.02 21.67
CA THR A 314 -7.14 11.01 22.79
C THR A 314 -6.12 12.14 22.67
N PRO A 315 -5.87 12.94 23.73
CA PRO A 315 -4.88 14.01 23.69
C PRO A 315 -3.49 13.49 23.30
N GLY A 316 -2.86 14.12 22.30
CA GLY A 316 -1.50 13.79 21.85
C GLY A 316 -1.38 12.49 21.05
N SER A 317 -2.46 11.80 20.72
CA SER A 317 -2.43 10.52 19.98
C SER A 317 -1.77 10.65 18.60
N LEU A 318 -1.99 11.77 17.91
CA LEU A 318 -1.38 12.04 16.60
C LEU A 318 0.15 11.92 16.66
N GLN A 319 0.79 12.62 17.57
CA GLN A 319 2.24 12.62 17.71
C GLN A 319 2.77 11.28 18.22
N LYS A 320 2.02 10.64 19.13
CA LYS A 320 2.48 9.43 19.81
C LYS A 320 2.38 8.18 18.94
N TYR A 321 1.31 8.02 18.17
CA TYR A 321 1.01 6.77 17.49
C TYR A 321 1.04 6.86 15.96
N HIS A 322 0.77 8.03 15.38
CA HIS A 322 0.58 8.14 13.94
C HIS A 322 1.77 8.77 13.20
N ILE A 323 2.57 9.61 13.86
CA ILE A 323 3.72 10.29 13.24
C ILE A 323 5.04 9.49 13.22
N PRO A 324 5.33 8.54 14.15
CA PRO A 324 6.69 8.00 14.30
C PRO A 324 7.33 7.50 13.01
N ALA A 325 6.66 6.67 12.22
CA ALA A 325 7.22 6.13 10.98
C ALA A 325 7.55 7.21 9.93
N PHE A 326 6.82 8.31 9.91
CA PHE A 326 7.14 9.44 9.00
C PHE A 326 8.41 10.18 9.42
N ARG A 327 8.80 10.14 10.71
CA ARG A 327 10.11 10.66 11.13
C ARG A 327 11.26 9.86 10.51
N ALA A 328 11.13 8.53 10.45
CA ALA A 328 12.08 7.67 9.76
C ALA A 328 12.16 8.01 8.26
N ALA A 329 11.01 8.21 7.59
CA ALA A 329 10.98 8.61 6.18
C ALA A 329 11.76 9.90 5.91
N ILE A 330 11.63 10.89 6.79
CA ILE A 330 12.32 12.16 6.67
C ILE A 330 13.81 12.03 6.98
N ARG A 331 14.16 11.26 8.01
CA ARG A 331 15.55 10.98 8.42
C ARG A 331 16.37 10.39 7.27
N HIS A 332 15.76 9.53 6.45
CA HIS A 332 16.38 8.87 5.30
C HIS A 332 16.07 9.55 3.96
N ASN A 333 15.54 10.77 3.98
CA ASN A 333 15.22 11.55 2.79
C ASN A 333 14.39 10.75 1.77
N ALA A 334 13.26 10.14 2.22
CA ALA A 334 12.31 9.52 1.32
C ALA A 334 11.90 10.52 0.22
N GLU A 335 11.88 10.08 -1.03
CA GLU A 335 11.65 10.97 -2.18
C GLU A 335 10.23 11.51 -2.22
N SER A 336 9.23 10.73 -1.76
CA SER A 336 7.87 11.23 -1.70
C SER A 336 7.09 10.72 -0.50
N ILE A 337 6.11 11.53 -0.09
CA ILE A 337 5.11 11.19 0.93
C ILE A 337 3.73 11.43 0.33
N MET A 338 2.78 10.55 0.67
CA MET A 338 1.39 10.63 0.25
C MET A 338 0.52 11.04 1.41
N PRO A 339 -0.17 12.20 1.35
CA PRO A 339 -1.21 12.54 2.30
C PRO A 339 -2.45 11.67 2.07
N TYR A 340 -3.17 11.36 3.17
CA TYR A 340 -4.36 10.54 3.11
C TYR A 340 -5.58 11.34 2.60
N TYR A 341 -6.65 10.65 2.20
CA TYR A 341 -7.88 11.30 1.73
C TYR A 341 -8.60 12.09 2.81
N SER A 342 -8.71 11.48 4.01
CA SER A 342 -9.55 11.96 5.09
C SER A 342 -9.17 13.36 5.56
N LYS A 343 -10.10 13.97 6.27
CA LYS A 343 -9.95 15.28 6.91
C LYS A 343 -10.05 15.17 8.43
N PRO A 344 -9.32 15.97 9.19
CA PRO A 344 -9.40 15.96 10.65
C PRO A 344 -10.76 16.54 11.12
N CYS A 345 -11.29 15.98 12.21
CA CYS A 345 -12.54 16.43 12.84
C CYS A 345 -12.23 17.16 14.14
N ALA A 346 -12.31 18.49 14.16
CA ALA A 346 -12.06 19.28 15.36
C ALA A 346 -13.10 19.04 16.47
N GLU A 347 -14.36 18.82 16.10
CA GLU A 347 -15.46 18.68 17.06
C GLU A 347 -15.39 17.38 17.88
N LYS A 348 -14.86 16.30 17.27
CA LYS A 348 -14.79 14.98 17.92
C LYS A 348 -13.37 14.66 18.41
N SER A 349 -12.37 15.52 18.10
CA SER A 349 -10.98 15.31 18.52
C SER A 349 -10.65 16.05 19.79
N ALA A 350 -9.82 15.44 20.64
CA ALA A 350 -9.16 16.11 21.73
C ALA A 350 -8.05 17.06 21.20
N PRO A 351 -7.58 18.01 21.99
CA PRO A 351 -6.46 18.87 21.58
C PRO A 351 -5.24 18.05 21.16
N GLN A 352 -4.71 18.37 19.99
CA GLN A 352 -3.45 17.85 19.48
C GLN A 352 -2.43 18.99 19.40
N GLU A 353 -1.17 18.69 19.62
CA GLU A 353 -0.10 19.66 19.62
C GLU A 353 0.89 19.37 18.47
N ASP A 354 1.45 20.46 17.93
CA ASP A 354 2.54 20.39 16.96
C ASP A 354 3.90 20.08 17.64
N PHE A 355 4.98 20.01 16.87
CA PHE A 355 6.32 19.70 17.43
C PHE A 355 6.91 20.82 18.32
N ASN A 356 6.26 21.97 18.39
CA ASN A 356 6.63 23.09 19.26
C ASN A 356 5.73 23.20 20.50
N GLY A 357 4.77 22.28 20.66
CA GLY A 357 3.79 22.28 21.75
C GLY A 357 2.63 23.27 21.53
N ASN A 358 2.42 23.76 20.30
CA ASN A 358 1.30 24.62 20.00
C ASN A 358 0.07 23.79 19.55
N PRO A 359 -1.16 24.22 19.88
CA PRO A 359 -2.36 23.54 19.37
C PRO A 359 -2.40 23.50 17.83
N ILE A 360 -2.70 22.33 17.27
CA ILE A 360 -2.88 22.16 15.83
C ILE A 360 -4.29 22.59 15.42
N ALA A 361 -4.39 23.43 14.39
CA ALA A 361 -5.66 23.75 13.76
C ALA A 361 -6.14 22.54 12.92
N LEU A 362 -7.16 21.85 13.41
CA LEU A 362 -7.78 20.70 12.73
C LEU A 362 -8.80 21.19 11.69
N ASN A 363 -8.33 21.90 10.66
CA ASN A 363 -9.17 22.42 9.59
C ASN A 363 -9.78 21.25 8.79
N PRO A 364 -11.09 21.29 8.47
CA PRO A 364 -11.81 20.15 7.87
C PRO A 364 -11.57 20.02 6.36
N TYR A 365 -10.31 20.01 5.94
CA TYR A 365 -9.88 19.74 4.57
C TYR A 365 -9.17 18.40 4.52
N GLY A 366 -9.39 17.63 3.46
CA GLY A 366 -8.63 16.41 3.17
C GLY A 366 -7.14 16.68 3.28
N PHE A 367 -6.36 15.72 3.81
CA PHE A 367 -4.96 16.00 4.11
C PHE A 367 -4.15 16.45 2.89
N ALA A 368 -4.51 16.04 1.66
CA ALA A 368 -3.90 16.55 0.42
C ALA A 368 -4.21 18.04 0.17
N TYR A 369 -5.27 18.58 0.78
CA TYR A 369 -5.69 19.98 0.69
C TYR A 369 -5.37 20.78 1.96
N ASN A 370 -4.71 20.17 2.94
CA ASN A 370 -4.51 20.74 4.25
C ASN A 370 -3.10 21.32 4.45
N LYS A 371 -2.97 22.61 4.17
CA LYS A 371 -1.68 23.33 4.29
C LYS A 371 -1.07 23.25 5.69
N VAL A 372 -1.91 23.18 6.76
CA VAL A 372 -1.40 23.08 8.14
C VAL A 372 -0.59 21.80 8.32
N PHE A 373 -1.04 20.69 7.73
CA PHE A 373 -0.35 19.41 7.80
C PHE A 373 0.81 19.31 6.79
N ILE A 374 0.62 19.76 5.55
CA ILE A 374 1.68 19.64 4.52
C ILE A 374 2.78 20.67 4.74
N ASP A 375 2.48 21.98 4.65
CA ASP A 375 3.51 23.02 4.77
C ASP A 375 3.93 23.24 6.21
N GLY A 376 2.95 23.29 7.14
CA GLY A 376 3.21 23.57 8.55
C GLY A 376 3.93 22.41 9.24
N MET A 377 3.32 21.26 9.30
CA MET A 377 3.87 20.10 10.02
C MET A 377 4.95 19.38 9.22
N LEU A 378 4.61 18.86 8.04
CA LEU A 378 5.50 17.96 7.30
C LEU A 378 6.74 18.69 6.76
N ARG A 379 6.56 19.84 6.11
CA ARG A 379 7.71 20.59 5.52
C ARG A 379 8.43 21.45 6.53
N SER A 380 7.71 22.35 7.24
CA SER A 380 8.37 23.36 8.08
C SER A 380 8.91 22.79 9.39
N GLN A 381 8.15 21.90 10.07
CA GLN A 381 8.55 21.39 11.38
C GLN A 381 9.36 20.09 11.28
N MET A 382 8.91 19.14 10.43
CA MET A 382 9.62 17.87 10.27
C MET A 382 10.77 17.94 9.25
N GLY A 383 10.79 18.95 8.37
CA GLY A 383 11.89 19.19 7.43
C GLY A 383 11.86 18.34 6.15
N PHE A 384 10.69 17.86 5.74
CA PHE A 384 10.54 17.10 4.51
C PHE A 384 10.90 17.91 3.26
N LYS A 385 11.81 17.38 2.44
CA LYS A 385 12.35 18.03 1.25
C LYS A 385 11.89 17.44 -0.07
N GLY A 386 11.34 16.22 -0.05
CA GLY A 386 10.85 15.51 -1.22
C GLY A 386 9.55 16.11 -1.77
N TYR A 387 8.89 15.42 -2.66
CA TYR A 387 7.63 15.86 -3.23
C TYR A 387 6.41 15.17 -2.60
N ILE A 388 5.25 15.82 -2.72
CA ILE A 388 3.96 15.29 -2.28
C ILE A 388 3.27 14.64 -3.46
N ASN A 389 3.07 13.33 -3.37
CA ASN A 389 2.26 12.57 -4.31
C ASN A 389 0.88 12.34 -3.65
N SER A 390 -0.19 12.93 -4.18
CA SER A 390 -1.51 12.73 -3.61
C SER A 390 -1.96 11.27 -3.67
N ASP A 391 -2.91 10.89 -2.85
CA ASP A 391 -3.64 9.65 -3.05
C ASP A 391 -4.57 9.73 -4.28
N THR A 392 -5.10 8.61 -4.75
CA THR A 392 -5.77 8.45 -6.05
C THR A 392 -7.19 9.03 -6.04
N GLY A 393 -7.51 9.94 -6.98
CA GLY A 393 -8.87 10.43 -7.20
C GLY A 393 -9.32 11.57 -6.31
N ILE A 394 -8.40 12.33 -5.71
CA ILE A 394 -8.73 13.51 -4.87
C ILE A 394 -9.47 14.61 -5.65
N VAL A 395 -9.26 14.70 -6.95
CA VAL A 395 -9.89 15.75 -7.78
C VAL A 395 -11.36 15.41 -8.11
N HIS A 396 -11.66 14.13 -8.36
CA HIS A 396 -12.98 13.70 -8.78
C HIS A 396 -13.91 13.34 -7.60
N ASN A 397 -13.52 12.40 -6.76
CA ASN A 397 -14.45 11.76 -5.81
C ASN A 397 -14.08 11.95 -4.34
N MET A 398 -12.80 11.84 -3.95
CA MET A 398 -12.37 11.99 -2.55
C MET A 398 -11.92 13.42 -2.25
N CYS A 399 -12.74 14.39 -2.63
CA CYS A 399 -12.50 15.83 -2.48
C CYS A 399 -13.01 16.39 -1.14
N TRP A 400 -12.84 15.61 -0.08
CA TRP A 400 -13.39 15.92 1.24
C TRP A 400 -12.98 17.30 1.76
N GLY A 401 -13.98 18.15 1.99
CA GLY A 401 -13.80 19.51 2.50
C GLY A 401 -13.52 20.58 1.43
N VAL A 402 -13.36 20.18 0.16
CA VAL A 402 -13.25 21.07 -1.00
C VAL A 402 -14.29 20.72 -2.07
N ASP A 403 -15.40 20.10 -1.63
CA ASP A 403 -16.49 19.64 -2.51
C ASP A 403 -17.16 20.80 -3.29
N MET A 404 -17.11 22.02 -2.74
CA MET A 404 -17.66 23.23 -3.36
C MET A 404 -16.80 23.77 -4.50
N LEU A 405 -15.55 23.35 -4.64
CA LEU A 405 -14.66 23.72 -5.74
C LEU A 405 -14.96 22.83 -6.94
N ASP A 406 -14.81 23.38 -8.17
CA ASP A 406 -14.79 22.53 -9.36
C ASP A 406 -13.43 21.86 -9.59
N GLU A 407 -13.32 20.97 -10.56
CA GLU A 407 -12.10 20.16 -10.77
C GLU A 407 -10.87 21.00 -11.09
N PRO A 408 -10.91 22.01 -11.99
CA PRO A 408 -9.77 22.92 -12.19
C PRO A 408 -9.37 23.68 -10.93
N GLU A 409 -10.32 24.10 -10.09
CA GLU A 409 -10.06 24.76 -8.82
C GLU A 409 -9.42 23.82 -7.79
N ARG A 410 -9.88 22.56 -7.72
CA ARG A 410 -9.25 21.53 -6.86
C ARG A 410 -7.80 21.27 -7.26
N ILE A 411 -7.51 21.19 -8.57
CA ILE A 411 -6.13 21.07 -9.08
C ILE A 411 -5.31 22.28 -8.67
N GLY A 412 -5.80 23.49 -8.91
CA GLY A 412 -5.15 24.73 -8.49
C GLY A 412 -4.87 24.76 -6.99
N TYR A 413 -5.89 24.48 -6.18
CA TYR A 413 -5.77 24.51 -4.72
C TYR A 413 -4.79 23.45 -4.19
N ALA A 414 -4.85 22.22 -4.70
CA ALA A 414 -3.92 21.16 -4.30
C ALA A 414 -2.47 21.53 -4.60
N VAL A 415 -2.18 22.01 -5.81
CA VAL A 415 -0.80 22.28 -6.24
C VAL A 415 -0.32 23.64 -5.69
N THR A 416 -1.09 24.72 -5.87
CA THR A 416 -0.64 26.08 -5.53
C THR A 416 -0.70 26.33 -4.04
N GLN A 417 -1.83 26.02 -3.39
CA GLN A 417 -2.04 26.38 -1.99
C GLN A 417 -1.53 25.32 -1.03
N SER A 418 -1.78 24.03 -1.29
CA SER A 418 -1.47 22.95 -0.35
C SER A 418 -0.10 22.34 -0.56
N GLY A 419 0.52 22.53 -1.73
CA GLY A 419 1.87 22.07 -1.99
C GLY A 419 1.98 20.62 -2.47
N VAL A 420 0.89 20.05 -3.00
CA VAL A 420 0.92 18.79 -3.77
C VAL A 420 1.75 19.02 -5.05
N ASP A 421 2.56 18.05 -5.39
CA ASP A 421 3.46 18.14 -6.54
C ASP A 421 3.07 17.16 -7.65
N LEU A 422 2.41 16.02 -7.30
CA LEU A 422 1.93 15.00 -8.23
C LEU A 422 0.53 14.54 -7.80
N ILE A 423 -0.47 14.71 -8.68
CA ILE A 423 -1.87 14.34 -8.45
C ILE A 423 -2.13 12.95 -9.02
N SER A 424 -2.60 12.02 -8.18
CA SER A 424 -2.92 10.65 -8.58
C SER A 424 -4.39 10.47 -8.95
N GLY A 425 -4.62 9.53 -9.91
CA GLY A 425 -5.94 9.18 -10.41
C GLY A 425 -6.42 10.10 -11.51
N LEU A 426 -5.53 10.88 -12.11
CA LEU A 426 -5.85 11.85 -13.17
C LEU A 426 -4.74 11.85 -14.23
N LEU A 427 -5.11 11.83 -15.51
CA LEU A 427 -4.25 12.11 -16.65
C LEU A 427 -4.97 13.05 -17.64
N ASP A 428 -5.63 14.07 -17.11
CA ASP A 428 -6.41 15.04 -17.86
C ASP A 428 -5.70 16.40 -17.92
N ASN A 429 -4.93 16.59 -19.00
CA ASN A 429 -4.22 17.83 -19.20
C ASN A 429 -5.15 19.02 -19.46
N GLU A 430 -6.36 18.80 -20.02
CA GLU A 430 -7.32 19.88 -20.33
C GLU A 430 -7.78 20.56 -19.05
N LEU A 431 -8.07 19.80 -17.98
CA LEU A 431 -8.39 20.35 -16.66
C LEU A 431 -7.22 21.16 -16.06
N GLY A 432 -5.99 20.67 -16.23
CA GLY A 432 -4.79 21.38 -15.78
C GLY A 432 -4.56 22.68 -16.58
N GLU A 433 -4.72 22.65 -17.88
CA GLU A 433 -4.61 23.82 -18.75
C GLU A 433 -5.71 24.85 -18.46
N GLU A 434 -6.94 24.38 -18.18
CA GLU A 434 -8.03 25.26 -17.75
C GLU A 434 -7.69 25.92 -16.40
N SER A 435 -7.23 25.15 -15.40
CA SER A 435 -6.79 25.71 -14.12
C SER A 435 -5.73 26.80 -14.30
N TYR A 436 -4.74 26.56 -15.15
CA TYR A 436 -3.69 27.53 -15.45
C TYR A 436 -4.25 28.78 -16.18
N ALA A 437 -5.12 28.57 -17.18
CA ALA A 437 -5.68 29.68 -17.97
C ALA A 437 -6.56 30.61 -17.09
N ARG A 438 -7.27 30.10 -16.10
CA ARG A 438 -8.13 30.89 -15.17
C ARG A 438 -7.34 31.95 -14.39
N ALA A 439 -6.02 31.81 -14.28
CA ALA A 439 -5.17 32.82 -13.64
C ALA A 439 -5.20 34.17 -14.36
N THR A 440 -5.41 34.19 -15.70
CA THR A 440 -5.24 35.39 -16.54
C THR A 440 -6.37 35.66 -17.52
N ASN A 441 -7.28 34.71 -17.77
CA ASN A 441 -8.31 34.84 -18.81
C ASN A 441 -9.58 35.60 -18.39
N GLY A 442 -9.60 36.17 -17.16
CA GLY A 442 -10.77 36.88 -16.63
C GLY A 442 -11.91 36.00 -16.15
N TYR A 443 -11.67 34.70 -15.92
CA TYR A 443 -12.69 33.77 -15.43
C TYR A 443 -13.40 34.29 -14.16
N TYR A 444 -12.64 34.73 -13.16
CA TYR A 444 -13.16 35.26 -11.89
C TYR A 444 -13.73 36.69 -11.98
N ASP A 445 -13.72 37.33 -13.14
CA ASP A 445 -14.44 38.59 -13.37
C ASP A 445 -15.94 38.36 -13.54
N THR A 446 -16.34 37.12 -13.90
CA THR A 446 -17.71 36.70 -14.17
C THR A 446 -18.19 35.54 -13.29
N HIS A 447 -17.29 34.88 -12.54
CA HIS A 447 -17.58 33.76 -11.66
C HIS A 447 -17.17 34.12 -10.25
N GLU A 448 -18.05 33.80 -9.28
CA GLU A 448 -17.77 34.04 -7.86
C GLU A 448 -16.70 33.08 -7.35
N VAL A 449 -15.78 33.59 -6.56
CA VAL A 449 -14.83 32.76 -5.78
C VAL A 449 -15.61 32.10 -4.66
N PRO A 450 -15.56 30.78 -4.49
CA PRO A 450 -16.24 30.09 -3.40
C PRO A 450 -15.85 30.65 -2.02
N ALA A 451 -16.85 30.76 -1.13
CA ALA A 451 -16.66 31.37 0.19
C ALA A 451 -15.57 30.67 0.99
N GLY A 452 -14.63 31.43 1.54
CA GLY A 452 -13.49 30.92 2.30
C GLY A 452 -12.22 30.70 1.49
N PHE A 453 -12.28 30.86 0.17
CA PHE A 453 -11.13 30.72 -0.72
C PHE A 453 -10.72 32.06 -1.34
N LYS A 454 -9.53 32.10 -1.93
CA LYS A 454 -9.02 33.22 -2.71
C LYS A 454 -8.71 32.72 -4.13
N LYS A 455 -9.01 33.54 -5.12
CA LYS A 455 -8.80 33.19 -6.55
C LYS A 455 -7.37 32.75 -6.87
N GLU A 456 -6.39 33.42 -6.26
CA GLU A 456 -4.97 33.11 -6.46
C GLU A 456 -4.57 31.73 -5.93
N ASP A 457 -5.33 31.17 -5.01
CA ASP A 457 -5.11 29.84 -4.44
C ASP A 457 -5.74 28.73 -5.29
N LEU A 458 -6.69 29.07 -6.18
CA LEU A 458 -7.52 28.13 -6.95
C LEU A 458 -7.03 27.88 -8.37
N VAL A 459 -5.87 28.40 -8.73
CA VAL A 459 -5.33 28.32 -10.08
C VAL A 459 -3.90 27.82 -10.09
N LEU A 460 -3.50 27.13 -11.15
CA LEU A 460 -2.09 26.82 -11.41
C LEU A 460 -1.34 28.09 -11.84
N THR A 461 -0.10 28.21 -11.41
CA THR A 461 0.80 29.30 -11.75
C THR A 461 2.14 28.74 -12.24
N ASP A 462 2.94 29.57 -12.94
CA ASP A 462 4.31 29.19 -13.30
C ASP A 462 5.15 28.83 -12.07
N GLU A 463 4.96 29.53 -10.97
CA GLU A 463 5.68 29.27 -9.72
C GLU A 463 5.32 27.88 -9.16
N SER A 464 4.03 27.59 -9.07
CA SER A 464 3.57 26.30 -8.53
C SER A 464 3.93 25.11 -9.43
N LEU A 465 3.84 25.28 -10.75
CA LEU A 465 4.26 24.28 -11.72
C LEU A 465 5.78 24.06 -11.69
N ASN A 466 6.58 25.12 -11.69
CA ASN A 466 8.03 25.01 -11.63
C ASN A 466 8.48 24.31 -10.34
N ARG A 467 7.86 24.65 -9.19
CA ARG A 467 8.14 24.00 -7.91
C ARG A 467 7.81 22.50 -7.96
N ALA A 468 6.63 22.14 -8.43
CA ALA A 468 6.16 20.75 -8.47
C ALA A 468 7.03 19.89 -9.39
N VAL A 469 7.24 20.37 -10.63
CA VAL A 469 8.01 19.64 -11.64
C VAL A 469 9.51 19.58 -11.28
N SER A 470 10.07 20.64 -10.70
CA SER A 470 11.49 20.61 -10.24
C SER A 470 11.72 19.51 -9.19
N ARG A 471 10.78 19.28 -8.30
CA ARG A 471 10.90 18.22 -7.26
C ARG A 471 10.84 16.82 -7.87
N THR A 472 9.90 16.55 -8.77
CA THR A 472 9.80 15.24 -9.43
C THR A 472 10.99 14.99 -10.36
N LEU A 473 11.46 16.00 -11.11
CA LEU A 473 12.68 15.89 -11.93
C LEU A 473 13.93 15.63 -11.09
N THR A 474 14.05 16.22 -9.89
CA THR A 474 15.18 15.99 -8.99
C THR A 474 15.31 14.50 -8.63
N GLU A 475 14.20 13.81 -8.36
CA GLU A 475 14.19 12.36 -8.15
C GLU A 475 14.71 11.61 -9.38
N LEU A 476 14.18 11.91 -10.57
CA LEU A 476 14.56 11.23 -11.82
C LEU A 476 16.07 11.43 -12.15
N PHE A 477 16.63 12.63 -11.92
CA PHE A 477 18.04 12.89 -12.06
C PHE A 477 18.87 12.11 -11.01
N ARG A 478 18.41 12.06 -9.77
CA ARG A 478 19.09 11.32 -8.68
C ARG A 478 19.12 9.82 -8.95
N GLN A 479 18.06 9.28 -9.54
CA GLN A 479 17.99 7.88 -9.97
C GLN A 479 18.80 7.55 -11.22
N GLY A 480 19.44 8.55 -11.87
CA GLY A 480 20.19 8.36 -13.11
C GLY A 480 19.33 7.97 -14.32
N MET A 481 18.01 8.17 -14.24
CA MET A 481 17.08 7.79 -15.32
C MET A 481 17.26 8.63 -16.59
N PHE A 482 17.80 9.81 -16.48
CA PHE A 482 18.17 10.62 -17.64
C PHE A 482 19.38 10.04 -18.38
N GLU A 483 20.31 9.45 -17.68
CA GLU A 483 21.52 8.87 -18.21
C GLU A 483 21.30 7.46 -18.74
N ASP A 484 20.81 6.55 -17.88
CA ASP A 484 20.65 5.12 -18.21
C ASP A 484 19.25 4.59 -17.80
N PRO A 485 18.19 4.89 -18.58
CA PRO A 485 16.83 4.45 -18.27
C PRO A 485 16.53 3.01 -18.69
N TYR A 486 17.44 2.32 -19.41
CA TYR A 486 17.17 1.03 -20.07
C TYR A 486 17.65 -0.16 -19.25
N ALA A 487 16.75 -1.08 -18.91
CA ALA A 487 17.06 -2.35 -18.28
C ALA A 487 17.52 -3.41 -19.31
N ASP A 488 18.23 -4.43 -18.83
CA ASP A 488 18.55 -5.62 -19.61
C ASP A 488 17.55 -6.75 -19.31
N PRO A 489 16.66 -7.14 -20.25
CA PRO A 489 15.63 -8.15 -20.00
C PRO A 489 16.21 -9.52 -19.57
N LYS A 490 17.37 -9.91 -20.09
CA LYS A 490 18.02 -11.19 -19.72
C LYS A 490 18.53 -11.14 -18.29
N LYS A 491 19.14 -10.02 -17.90
CA LYS A 491 19.61 -9.80 -16.53
C LYS A 491 18.43 -9.73 -15.55
N ALA A 492 17.29 -9.16 -15.94
CA ALA A 492 16.08 -9.17 -15.14
C ALA A 492 15.64 -10.59 -14.80
N ALA A 493 15.60 -11.50 -15.78
CA ALA A 493 15.28 -12.92 -15.57
C ALA A 493 16.27 -13.66 -14.65
N GLU A 494 17.54 -13.25 -14.66
CA GLU A 494 18.56 -13.87 -13.80
C GLU A 494 18.52 -13.37 -12.35
N VAL A 495 18.06 -12.13 -12.12
CA VAL A 495 18.10 -11.45 -10.81
C VAL A 495 16.81 -11.63 -10.04
N VAL A 496 15.65 -11.65 -10.73
CA VAL A 496 14.34 -11.70 -10.07
C VAL A 496 14.04 -13.10 -9.56
N ALA A 497 13.56 -13.17 -8.32
CA ALA A 497 13.06 -14.39 -7.68
C ALA A 497 14.06 -15.55 -7.69
N THR A 498 15.31 -15.26 -7.33
CA THR A 498 16.35 -16.32 -7.24
C THR A 498 15.99 -17.36 -6.19
N LYS A 499 16.59 -18.54 -6.28
CA LYS A 499 16.39 -19.58 -5.27
C LYS A 499 16.74 -19.10 -3.86
N ALA A 500 17.79 -18.29 -3.71
CA ALA A 500 18.20 -17.75 -2.42
C ALA A 500 17.16 -16.76 -1.85
N ASP A 501 16.57 -15.92 -2.70
CA ASP A 501 15.52 -14.99 -2.29
C ASP A 501 14.25 -15.75 -1.84
N TRP A 502 13.87 -16.81 -2.57
CA TRP A 502 12.76 -17.68 -2.17
C TRP A 502 13.03 -18.46 -0.87
N GLU A 503 14.26 -18.93 -0.64
CA GLU A 503 14.64 -19.61 0.61
C GLU A 503 14.55 -18.68 1.81
N GLU A 504 14.97 -17.42 1.64
CA GLU A 504 14.84 -16.38 2.67
C GLU A 504 13.37 -16.04 2.94
N ALA A 505 12.57 -15.78 1.90
CA ALA A 505 11.14 -15.52 2.03
C ALA A 505 10.41 -16.69 2.73
N ALA A 506 10.70 -17.94 2.34
CA ALA A 506 10.14 -19.13 2.96
C ALA A 506 10.54 -19.26 4.46
N ARG A 507 11.75 -18.82 4.83
CA ARG A 507 12.16 -18.76 6.22
C ARG A 507 11.31 -17.75 7.00
N VAL A 508 11.12 -16.55 6.46
CA VAL A 508 10.31 -15.52 7.10
C VAL A 508 8.84 -15.95 7.22
N HIS A 509 8.29 -16.67 6.23
CA HIS A 509 6.96 -17.29 6.35
C HIS A 509 6.85 -18.22 7.56
N ARG A 510 7.86 -19.06 7.83
CA ARG A 510 7.86 -19.94 9.03
C ARG A 510 8.01 -19.15 10.32
N GLU A 511 8.87 -18.13 10.32
CA GLU A 511 9.11 -17.25 11.47
C GLU A 511 7.88 -16.37 11.79
N SER A 512 6.98 -16.13 10.82
CA SER A 512 5.76 -15.32 11.01
C SER A 512 4.61 -16.08 11.69
N VAL A 513 4.65 -17.41 11.76
CA VAL A 513 3.58 -18.20 12.38
C VAL A 513 3.59 -18.01 13.88
N VAL A 514 2.46 -17.58 14.45
CA VAL A 514 2.29 -17.37 15.89
C VAL A 514 1.47 -18.52 16.48
N LEU A 515 1.99 -19.18 17.52
CA LEU A 515 1.27 -20.18 18.30
C LEU A 515 0.52 -19.48 19.45
N LEU A 516 -0.81 -19.50 19.42
CA LEU A 516 -1.65 -18.88 20.44
C LEU A 516 -2.04 -19.85 21.57
N LYS A 517 -2.30 -21.13 21.22
CA LYS A 517 -2.75 -22.15 22.13
C LYS A 517 -2.11 -23.49 21.81
N ASN A 518 -1.72 -24.26 22.84
CA ASN A 518 -1.28 -25.63 22.69
C ASN A 518 -1.44 -26.37 24.02
N ASP A 519 -2.30 -27.38 24.09
CA ASP A 519 -2.48 -28.25 25.24
C ASP A 519 -1.53 -29.46 25.26
N GLY A 520 -0.49 -29.43 24.42
CA GLY A 520 0.45 -30.53 24.19
C GLY A 520 0.12 -31.36 22.94
N THR A 521 -0.85 -30.89 22.12
CA THR A 521 -1.21 -31.53 20.85
C THR A 521 -0.13 -31.36 19.80
N LEU A 522 0.49 -30.17 19.73
CA LEU A 522 1.60 -29.87 18.81
C LEU A 522 2.97 -30.17 19.45
N PRO A 523 3.93 -30.63 18.65
CA PRO A 523 3.86 -30.92 17.22
C PRO A 523 3.15 -32.23 16.90
N LEU A 524 2.45 -32.28 15.73
CA LEU A 524 1.75 -33.49 15.29
C LEU A 524 2.72 -34.62 14.95
N LYS A 525 2.30 -35.84 15.25
CA LYS A 525 3.07 -37.06 14.95
C LYS A 525 2.84 -37.53 13.51
N LYS A 526 3.88 -38.05 12.87
CA LYS A 526 3.74 -38.72 11.56
C LYS A 526 2.81 -39.95 11.68
N GLY A 527 2.04 -40.18 10.63
CA GLY A 527 1.15 -41.34 10.53
C GLY A 527 -0.15 -41.24 11.32
N CYS A 528 -0.44 -40.13 12.00
CA CYS A 528 -1.75 -39.90 12.63
C CYS A 528 -2.86 -39.81 11.59
N LYS A 529 -4.10 -40.17 11.99
CA LYS A 529 -5.27 -40.01 11.14
C LYS A 529 -5.78 -38.58 11.19
N VAL A 530 -5.80 -37.92 10.03
CA VAL A 530 -6.13 -36.50 9.95
C VAL A 530 -7.35 -36.29 9.07
N TYR A 531 -8.37 -35.65 9.62
CA TYR A 531 -9.38 -34.95 8.87
C TYR A 531 -8.87 -33.55 8.56
N ALA A 532 -8.77 -33.16 7.29
CA ALA A 532 -8.25 -31.86 6.88
C ALA A 532 -9.26 -31.10 6.03
N GLU A 533 -9.61 -29.89 6.45
CA GLU A 533 -10.54 -29.01 5.74
C GLU A 533 -10.08 -27.54 5.84
N ALA A 534 -10.26 -26.80 4.74
CA ALA A 534 -10.04 -25.37 4.69
C ALA A 534 -11.37 -24.64 4.50
N PHE A 535 -11.50 -23.49 5.15
CA PHE A 535 -12.68 -22.63 5.11
C PHE A 535 -12.28 -21.24 4.61
N GLY A 536 -13.09 -20.66 3.75
CA GLY A 536 -12.88 -19.33 3.16
C GLY A 536 -14.19 -18.62 2.87
N LYS A 537 -14.15 -17.58 2.06
CA LYS A 537 -15.30 -16.72 1.78
C LYS A 537 -16.35 -17.34 0.84
N SER A 538 -16.05 -18.45 0.19
CA SER A 538 -16.97 -19.16 -0.69
C SER A 538 -16.75 -20.67 -0.61
N ALA A 539 -17.79 -21.45 -0.94
CA ALA A 539 -17.69 -22.90 -1.01
C ALA A 539 -16.67 -23.36 -2.06
N GLU A 540 -16.54 -22.65 -3.18
CA GLU A 540 -15.56 -22.93 -4.24
C GLU A 540 -14.13 -22.72 -3.74
N ALA A 541 -13.85 -21.56 -3.12
CA ALA A 541 -12.55 -21.26 -2.56
C ALA A 541 -12.16 -22.26 -1.45
N SER A 542 -13.10 -22.60 -0.56
CA SER A 542 -12.92 -23.60 0.50
C SER A 542 -12.58 -24.97 -0.07
N GLY A 543 -13.30 -25.40 -1.12
CA GLY A 543 -13.06 -26.68 -1.80
C GLY A 543 -11.68 -26.74 -2.46
N ALA A 544 -11.27 -25.69 -3.18
CA ALA A 544 -9.95 -25.59 -3.80
C ALA A 544 -8.83 -25.59 -2.75
N ALA A 545 -8.97 -24.81 -1.68
CA ALA A 545 -8.01 -24.75 -0.58
C ALA A 545 -7.92 -26.08 0.19
N THR A 546 -9.05 -26.76 0.44
CA THR A 546 -9.08 -28.09 1.07
C THR A 546 -8.30 -29.11 0.22
N LYS A 547 -8.52 -29.11 -1.10
CA LYS A 547 -7.80 -30.01 -2.01
C LYS A 547 -6.29 -29.74 -1.93
N ALA A 548 -5.88 -28.49 -2.05
CA ALA A 548 -4.47 -28.11 -1.97
C ALA A 548 -3.84 -28.46 -0.61
N LEU A 549 -4.55 -28.25 0.50
CA LEU A 549 -4.12 -28.63 1.84
C LEU A 549 -3.88 -30.14 1.93
N ARG A 550 -4.82 -30.96 1.47
CA ARG A 550 -4.73 -32.43 1.52
C ARG A 550 -3.58 -32.97 0.67
N GLU A 551 -3.27 -32.32 -0.47
CA GLU A 551 -2.12 -32.66 -1.31
C GLU A 551 -0.78 -32.40 -0.61
N MET A 552 -0.68 -31.40 0.29
CA MET A 552 0.50 -31.09 1.08
C MET A 552 0.74 -32.07 2.26
N LEU A 553 -0.28 -32.85 2.66
CA LEU A 553 -0.24 -33.69 3.85
C LEU A 553 0.25 -35.12 3.54
N GLY A 554 1.51 -35.24 3.08
CA GLY A 554 2.11 -36.53 2.71
C GLY A 554 2.50 -37.44 3.88
N ASP A 555 2.63 -36.91 5.10
CA ASP A 555 3.14 -37.62 6.28
C ASP A 555 2.03 -38.18 7.21
N VAL A 556 0.74 -38.12 6.82
CA VAL A 556 -0.40 -38.51 7.62
C VAL A 556 -1.33 -39.48 6.90
N VAL A 557 -2.28 -40.09 7.61
CA VAL A 557 -3.37 -40.88 7.04
C VAL A 557 -4.61 -40.02 6.94
N LEU A 558 -4.95 -39.58 5.72
CA LEU A 558 -6.15 -38.75 5.48
C LEU A 558 -7.41 -39.56 5.67
N VAL A 559 -8.40 -39.03 6.39
CA VAL A 559 -9.74 -39.56 6.55
C VAL A 559 -10.78 -38.52 6.12
N ASP A 560 -11.95 -38.99 5.67
CA ASP A 560 -13.02 -38.08 5.20
C ASP A 560 -14.10 -37.82 6.26
N ASP A 561 -14.17 -38.68 7.29
CA ASP A 561 -15.11 -38.55 8.39
C ASP A 561 -14.37 -38.00 9.63
N PRO A 562 -14.76 -36.83 10.19
CA PRO A 562 -14.20 -36.30 11.42
C PRO A 562 -14.25 -37.30 12.59
N ALA A 563 -15.30 -38.13 12.67
CA ALA A 563 -15.45 -39.15 13.71
C ALA A 563 -14.42 -40.29 13.63
N ALA A 564 -13.70 -40.43 12.52
CA ALA A 564 -12.60 -41.40 12.35
C ALA A 564 -11.21 -40.77 12.55
N ALA A 565 -11.13 -39.47 12.79
CA ALA A 565 -9.87 -38.71 12.87
C ALA A 565 -9.31 -38.74 14.27
N GLU A 566 -7.97 -38.84 14.38
CA GLU A 566 -7.22 -38.51 15.60
C GLU A 566 -7.00 -36.99 15.72
N ILE A 567 -6.89 -36.31 14.57
CA ILE A 567 -6.70 -34.88 14.47
C ILE A 567 -7.66 -34.31 13.43
N ALA A 568 -8.42 -33.26 13.79
CA ALA A 568 -9.00 -32.35 12.78
C ALA A 568 -8.05 -31.17 12.58
N LEU A 569 -7.56 -31.00 11.36
CA LEU A 569 -6.73 -29.87 10.94
C LEU A 569 -7.60 -28.89 10.13
N LEU A 570 -7.87 -27.72 10.70
CA LEU A 570 -8.77 -26.71 10.16
C LEU A 570 -7.98 -25.45 9.76
N MET A 571 -7.97 -25.12 8.47
CA MET A 571 -7.38 -23.87 7.96
C MET A 571 -8.50 -22.88 7.74
N VAL A 572 -8.50 -21.79 8.49
CA VAL A 572 -9.59 -20.81 8.58
C VAL A 572 -9.10 -19.49 8.00
N SER A 573 -9.70 -19.06 6.88
CA SER A 573 -9.33 -17.83 6.17
C SER A 573 -10.55 -16.91 6.03
N PRO A 574 -10.97 -16.22 7.10
CA PRO A 574 -12.11 -15.33 7.06
C PRO A 574 -11.79 -14.07 6.27
N GLN A 575 -12.83 -13.47 5.68
CA GLN A 575 -12.76 -12.20 4.97
C GLN A 575 -13.97 -11.34 5.31
N SER A 576 -13.76 -10.05 5.51
CA SER A 576 -14.79 -9.06 5.81
C SER A 576 -14.68 -7.85 4.90
N GLY A 577 -15.86 -7.31 4.54
CA GLY A 577 -15.97 -6.18 3.65
C GLY A 577 -15.60 -6.48 2.20
N ALA A 578 -15.90 -5.53 1.32
CA ALA A 578 -15.50 -5.52 -0.07
C ALA A 578 -15.06 -4.10 -0.44
N TYR A 579 -14.07 -3.95 -1.32
CA TYR A 579 -13.62 -2.64 -1.82
C TYR A 579 -13.51 -1.55 -0.72
N PHE A 580 -12.59 -1.73 0.23
CA PHE A 580 -12.41 -0.80 1.35
C PHE A 580 -13.64 -0.70 2.27
N ASN A 581 -14.32 -1.82 2.49
CA ASN A 581 -15.54 -1.91 3.28
C ASN A 581 -16.73 -1.14 2.69
N ALA A 582 -17.02 -1.34 1.42
CA ALA A 582 -18.24 -0.84 0.76
C ALA A 582 -19.52 -1.59 1.22
N THR A 583 -19.60 -2.00 2.49
CA THR A 583 -20.78 -2.65 3.07
C THR A 583 -21.68 -1.62 3.73
N PRO A 584 -22.99 -1.92 3.93
CA PRO A 584 -23.90 -1.00 4.60
C PRO A 584 -23.69 -0.90 6.12
N GLY A 585 -22.71 -1.63 6.69
CA GLY A 585 -22.44 -1.71 8.13
C GLY A 585 -20.99 -1.44 8.53
N TYR A 586 -20.68 -1.66 9.79
CA TYR A 586 -19.29 -1.73 10.25
C TYR A 586 -18.59 -2.96 9.69
N LEU A 587 -17.27 -2.89 9.56
CA LEU A 587 -16.49 -4.07 9.18
C LEU A 587 -16.67 -5.15 10.26
N GLU A 588 -17.20 -6.30 9.89
CA GLU A 588 -17.42 -7.42 10.81
C GLU A 588 -16.11 -8.15 11.10
N LEU A 589 -15.78 -8.31 12.37
CA LEU A 589 -14.56 -8.99 12.81
C LEU A 589 -14.82 -10.34 13.50
N ASP A 590 -16.09 -10.73 13.74
CA ASP A 590 -16.41 -12.07 14.19
C ASP A 590 -16.24 -13.08 13.05
N ILE A 591 -15.78 -14.28 13.36
CA ILE A 591 -15.66 -15.40 12.41
C ILE A 591 -17.01 -16.10 12.38
N CYS A 592 -17.90 -15.67 11.50
CA CYS A 592 -19.31 -16.00 11.50
C CYS A 592 -19.87 -16.37 10.12
N GLU A 593 -21.07 -16.98 10.14
CA GLU A 593 -21.91 -17.23 8.99
C GLU A 593 -23.35 -16.82 9.32
N ASP A 594 -23.97 -16.02 8.43
CA ASP A 594 -25.33 -15.49 8.58
C ASP A 594 -25.59 -14.68 9.87
N LYS A 595 -24.59 -14.00 10.44
CA LYS A 595 -24.74 -13.09 11.58
C LYS A 595 -25.59 -11.89 11.19
N THR A 596 -26.57 -11.53 12.01
CA THR A 596 -27.38 -10.33 11.80
C THR A 596 -26.68 -9.11 12.42
N VAL A 597 -26.38 -8.10 11.61
CA VAL A 597 -25.68 -6.87 12.02
C VAL A 597 -26.50 -5.64 11.62
N CYS A 598 -26.28 -4.50 12.29
CA CYS A 598 -26.97 -3.26 11.95
C CYS A 598 -26.36 -2.59 10.73
N ASN A 599 -27.18 -1.89 9.95
CA ASN A 599 -26.73 -0.95 8.95
C ASN A 599 -26.29 0.36 9.61
N VAL A 600 -25.53 1.17 8.89
CA VAL A 600 -25.18 2.53 9.28
C VAL A 600 -25.75 3.53 8.26
N ASP A 601 -25.97 4.76 8.71
CA ASP A 601 -26.33 5.87 7.84
C ASP A 601 -25.08 6.47 7.16
N GLU A 602 -25.29 7.47 6.31
CA GLU A 602 -24.19 8.18 5.61
C GLU A 602 -23.19 8.87 6.56
N SER A 603 -23.57 9.09 7.81
CA SER A 603 -22.70 9.65 8.86
C SER A 603 -21.99 8.58 9.69
N GLY A 604 -22.16 7.28 9.37
CA GLY A 604 -21.57 6.15 10.07
C GLY A 604 -22.28 5.77 11.40
N LYS A 605 -23.50 6.28 11.66
CA LYS A 605 -24.26 5.95 12.87
C LYS A 605 -25.13 4.71 12.65
N PRO A 606 -25.32 3.86 13.71
CA PRO A 606 -26.15 2.68 13.59
C PRO A 606 -27.61 3.05 13.34
N THR A 607 -28.28 2.29 12.48
CA THR A 607 -29.70 2.41 12.16
C THR A 607 -30.51 1.22 12.71
N ALA A 608 -31.83 1.27 12.58
CA ALA A 608 -32.69 0.13 12.91
C ALA A 608 -32.73 -0.94 11.82
N GLU A 609 -32.19 -0.68 10.64
CA GLU A 609 -32.10 -1.63 9.56
C GLU A 609 -30.95 -2.61 9.82
N THR A 610 -31.10 -3.82 9.30
CA THR A 610 -30.11 -4.89 9.48
C THR A 610 -29.85 -5.61 8.17
N HIS A 611 -28.69 -6.25 8.09
CA HIS A 611 -28.33 -7.19 7.02
C HIS A 611 -27.65 -8.45 7.58
N LYS A 612 -27.35 -9.40 6.73
CA LYS A 612 -26.59 -10.60 7.08
C LYS A 612 -25.15 -10.46 6.65
N GLU A 613 -24.24 -10.77 7.57
CA GLU A 613 -22.81 -10.86 7.31
C GLU A 613 -22.32 -12.31 7.43
N THR A 614 -21.43 -12.68 6.51
CA THR A 614 -20.71 -13.96 6.50
C THR A 614 -19.25 -13.67 6.24
N THR A 615 -18.42 -13.80 7.25
CA THR A 615 -16.98 -13.67 7.13
C THR A 615 -16.30 -14.98 6.75
N LEU A 616 -16.97 -16.13 7.05
CA LEU A 616 -16.46 -17.46 6.75
C LEU A 616 -17.61 -18.39 6.37
N VAL A 617 -17.61 -18.89 5.13
CA VAL A 617 -18.60 -19.89 4.69
C VAL A 617 -18.29 -21.25 5.36
N GLY A 618 -19.30 -21.84 5.99
CA GLY A 618 -19.16 -23.08 6.74
C GLY A 618 -18.71 -22.89 8.20
N ALA A 619 -18.64 -21.66 8.71
CA ALA A 619 -18.31 -21.39 10.12
C ALA A 619 -19.21 -22.18 11.08
N ASN A 620 -20.51 -22.27 10.78
CA ASN A 620 -21.50 -22.99 11.59
C ASN A 620 -21.26 -24.52 11.66
N ARG A 621 -20.42 -25.10 10.80
CA ARG A 621 -20.06 -26.53 10.80
C ARG A 621 -18.89 -26.84 11.73
N ILE A 622 -18.01 -25.86 12.01
CA ILE A 622 -16.77 -26.08 12.77
C ILE A 622 -17.02 -26.67 14.17
N PRO A 623 -18.00 -26.18 14.96
CA PRO A 623 -18.31 -26.78 16.27
C PRO A 623 -18.70 -28.25 16.17
N GLY A 624 -19.50 -28.65 15.16
CA GLY A 624 -19.92 -30.06 14.94
C GLY A 624 -18.73 -30.95 14.54
N ILE A 625 -17.78 -30.45 13.75
CA ILE A 625 -16.54 -31.16 13.42
C ILE A 625 -15.72 -31.40 14.70
N ALA A 626 -15.55 -30.34 15.52
CA ALA A 626 -14.84 -30.47 16.78
C ALA A 626 -15.50 -31.47 17.75
N GLU A 627 -16.83 -31.42 17.90
CA GLU A 627 -17.56 -32.35 18.74
C GLU A 627 -17.38 -33.82 18.27
N ALA A 628 -17.46 -34.08 16.96
CA ALA A 628 -17.25 -35.39 16.38
C ALA A 628 -15.85 -35.95 16.69
N VAL A 629 -14.83 -35.14 16.60
CA VAL A 629 -13.41 -35.50 16.90
C VAL A 629 -13.21 -35.71 18.40
N HIS A 630 -13.67 -34.81 19.22
CA HIS A 630 -13.53 -34.87 20.68
C HIS A 630 -14.26 -36.06 21.30
N ALA A 631 -15.41 -36.50 20.72
CA ALA A 631 -16.16 -37.63 21.19
C ALA A 631 -15.36 -38.94 21.23
N HIS A 632 -14.30 -39.04 20.47
CA HIS A 632 -13.41 -40.21 20.41
C HIS A 632 -11.99 -39.92 21.02
N GLY A 633 -11.84 -38.80 21.72
CA GLY A 633 -10.57 -38.38 22.33
C GLY A 633 -9.55 -37.84 21.31
N GLY A 634 -9.98 -37.54 20.10
CA GLY A 634 -9.18 -36.84 19.11
C GLY A 634 -9.00 -35.35 19.47
N LYS A 635 -8.22 -34.62 18.68
CA LYS A 635 -7.82 -33.24 18.93
C LYS A 635 -8.10 -32.35 17.72
N VAL A 636 -8.38 -31.08 17.97
CA VAL A 636 -8.59 -30.06 16.94
C VAL A 636 -7.42 -29.10 16.89
N VAL A 637 -6.81 -28.98 15.72
CA VAL A 637 -5.73 -28.03 15.42
C VAL A 637 -6.24 -27.05 14.39
N SER A 638 -6.29 -25.78 14.74
CA SER A 638 -6.74 -24.74 13.84
C SER A 638 -5.62 -23.75 13.51
N ASN A 639 -5.67 -23.19 12.29
CA ASN A 639 -4.90 -22.03 11.90
C ASN A 639 -5.84 -20.96 11.37
N ILE A 640 -5.74 -19.72 11.85
CA ILE A 640 -6.50 -18.58 11.35
C ILE A 640 -5.57 -17.68 10.55
N ASN A 641 -5.95 -17.31 9.31
CA ASN A 641 -5.30 -16.22 8.60
C ASN A 641 -5.82 -14.89 9.14
N CYS A 642 -4.92 -14.04 9.63
CA CYS A 642 -5.23 -12.80 10.34
C CYS A 642 -4.74 -11.53 9.59
N PRO A 643 -5.20 -11.25 8.36
CA PRO A 643 -4.96 -9.95 7.73
C PRO A 643 -5.68 -8.81 8.46
N LEU A 644 -6.64 -9.14 9.34
CA LEU A 644 -7.37 -8.25 10.25
C LEU A 644 -7.27 -8.78 11.68
N ALA A 645 -7.61 -7.95 12.66
CA ALA A 645 -7.68 -8.33 14.07
C ALA A 645 -9.00 -9.04 14.38
N TRP A 646 -9.12 -10.32 13.97
CA TRP A 646 -10.33 -11.12 14.15
C TRP A 646 -10.69 -11.36 15.62
N GLU A 647 -12.00 -11.47 15.90
CA GLU A 647 -12.55 -12.02 17.13
C GLU A 647 -12.42 -13.56 17.09
N VAL A 648 -11.33 -14.08 17.60
CA VAL A 648 -10.93 -15.50 17.44
C VAL A 648 -11.69 -16.47 18.34
N GLY A 649 -12.55 -15.98 19.21
CA GLY A 649 -13.17 -16.76 20.29
C GLY A 649 -14.01 -17.96 19.83
N SER A 650 -14.67 -17.89 18.68
CA SER A 650 -15.46 -18.98 18.12
C SER A 650 -14.60 -20.19 17.70
N ILE A 651 -13.40 -19.94 17.21
CA ILE A 651 -12.44 -20.97 16.78
C ILE A 651 -11.55 -21.42 17.94
N GLU A 652 -11.11 -20.48 18.79
CA GLU A 652 -10.23 -20.76 19.93
C GLU A 652 -10.86 -21.79 20.89
N LYS A 653 -12.14 -21.59 21.24
CA LYS A 653 -12.86 -22.45 22.22
C LYS A 653 -12.98 -23.90 21.78
N VAL A 654 -13.00 -24.19 20.50
CA VAL A 654 -13.13 -25.56 19.98
C VAL A 654 -11.79 -26.19 19.61
N SER A 655 -10.70 -25.43 19.63
CA SER A 655 -9.37 -25.88 19.26
C SER A 655 -8.55 -26.29 20.47
N ASP A 656 -7.82 -27.40 20.38
CA ASP A 656 -6.82 -27.86 21.37
C ASP A 656 -5.46 -27.19 21.12
N ALA A 657 -5.17 -26.87 19.85
CA ALA A 657 -4.04 -26.03 19.48
C ALA A 657 -4.49 -25.03 18.41
N LEU A 658 -3.99 -23.80 18.51
CA LEU A 658 -4.33 -22.69 17.62
C LEU A 658 -3.08 -21.95 17.19
N THR A 659 -2.89 -21.84 15.89
CA THR A 659 -1.90 -20.96 15.26
C THR A 659 -2.59 -19.82 14.51
N VAL A 660 -1.89 -18.71 14.32
CA VAL A 660 -2.31 -17.67 13.37
C VAL A 660 -1.18 -17.37 12.40
N GLY A 661 -1.56 -17.05 11.17
CA GLY A 661 -0.69 -16.55 10.11
C GLY A 661 -1.19 -15.20 9.60
N PHE A 662 -0.34 -14.48 8.87
CA PHE A 662 -0.61 -13.15 8.32
C PHE A 662 -0.26 -13.18 6.83
N ASP A 663 -1.16 -13.73 6.04
CA ASP A 663 -0.91 -14.09 4.64
C ASP A 663 0.32 -14.98 4.46
N THR A 664 0.48 -15.88 5.44
CA THR A 664 1.56 -16.87 5.51
C THR A 664 1.20 -18.06 4.62
N TYR A 665 2.17 -18.57 3.86
CA TYR A 665 1.92 -19.78 3.05
C TYR A 665 1.55 -20.99 3.91
N PRO A 666 0.53 -21.77 3.50
CA PRO A 666 0.09 -22.97 4.24
C PRO A 666 1.24 -23.96 4.51
N SER A 667 2.19 -24.10 3.59
CA SER A 667 3.37 -24.96 3.78
C SER A 667 4.21 -24.55 4.99
N ALA A 668 4.38 -23.26 5.25
CA ALA A 668 5.12 -22.75 6.40
C ALA A 668 4.35 -22.99 7.72
N THR A 669 3.03 -22.81 7.71
CA THR A 669 2.16 -23.16 8.84
C THR A 669 2.26 -24.66 9.15
N LEU A 670 2.23 -25.52 8.12
CA LEU A 670 2.40 -26.97 8.30
C LEU A 670 3.80 -27.33 8.84
N ASP A 671 4.84 -26.61 8.46
CA ASP A 671 6.19 -26.82 9.04
C ASP A 671 6.19 -26.61 10.56
N VAL A 672 5.46 -25.61 11.04
CA VAL A 672 5.28 -25.37 12.48
C VAL A 672 4.39 -26.48 13.09
N ILE A 673 3.23 -26.77 12.53
CA ILE A 673 2.28 -27.75 13.06
C ILE A 673 2.92 -29.15 13.21
N PHE A 674 3.79 -29.56 12.26
CA PHE A 674 4.51 -30.84 12.32
C PHE A 674 5.87 -30.78 13.01
N GLY A 675 6.25 -29.67 13.64
CA GLY A 675 7.51 -29.53 14.38
C GLY A 675 8.77 -29.56 13.50
N ARG A 676 8.62 -29.32 12.19
CA ARG A 676 9.77 -29.12 11.29
C ARG A 676 10.44 -27.76 11.50
N PHE A 677 9.69 -26.83 12.08
CA PHE A 677 10.15 -25.51 12.51
C PHE A 677 9.46 -25.13 13.83
N ALA A 678 10.21 -24.64 14.83
CA ALA A 678 9.63 -24.21 16.10
C ALA A 678 8.88 -22.87 15.92
N PRO A 679 7.68 -22.68 16.53
CA PRO A 679 6.98 -21.42 16.50
C PRO A 679 7.77 -20.35 17.25
N VAL A 680 8.05 -19.25 16.58
CA VAL A 680 8.78 -18.12 17.16
C VAL A 680 8.02 -16.81 17.03
N GLY A 681 7.08 -16.71 16.07
CA GLY A 681 6.32 -15.50 15.78
C GLY A 681 5.61 -14.94 17.01
N LYS A 682 5.42 -13.62 17.02
CA LYS A 682 4.65 -12.89 18.04
C LYS A 682 3.59 -12.02 17.40
N LEU A 683 2.43 -11.86 18.05
CA LEU A 683 1.36 -11.02 17.53
C LEU A 683 1.86 -9.59 17.25
N PRO A 684 1.66 -9.06 16.04
CA PRO A 684 1.98 -7.67 15.71
C PRO A 684 0.88 -6.70 16.12
N LEU A 685 -0.28 -7.23 16.54
CA LEU A 685 -1.46 -6.48 16.98
C LEU A 685 -2.23 -7.27 18.03
N THR A 686 -3.07 -6.56 18.81
CA THR A 686 -3.95 -7.14 19.82
C THR A 686 -5.25 -7.61 19.19
N LEU A 687 -5.66 -8.85 19.50
CA LEU A 687 -6.93 -9.40 19.04
C LEU A 687 -8.07 -8.99 20.01
N PRO A 688 -9.16 -8.39 19.53
CA PRO A 688 -10.26 -7.92 20.38
C PRO A 688 -11.00 -9.08 21.02
N LYS A 689 -11.58 -8.81 22.18
CA LYS A 689 -12.30 -9.81 22.99
C LYS A 689 -13.61 -10.26 22.31
N GLY A 690 -14.31 -9.37 21.64
CA GLY A 690 -15.59 -9.59 21.00
C GLY A 690 -16.31 -8.28 20.69
N ASP A 691 -17.49 -8.37 20.08
CA ASP A 691 -18.34 -7.23 19.68
C ASP A 691 -18.50 -6.15 20.78
N GLU A 692 -18.53 -6.55 22.07
CA GLU A 692 -18.75 -5.64 23.18
C GLU A 692 -17.67 -4.57 23.33
N VAL A 693 -16.42 -4.86 22.93
CA VAL A 693 -15.32 -3.88 22.99
C VAL A 693 -15.24 -3.00 21.75
N LEU A 694 -16.01 -3.34 20.73
CA LEU A 694 -16.16 -2.60 19.48
C LEU A 694 -17.56 -1.94 19.37
N ALA A 695 -18.39 -2.04 20.40
CA ALA A 695 -19.76 -1.54 20.41
C ALA A 695 -19.80 -0.04 20.16
N VAL A 696 -20.68 0.38 19.27
CA VAL A 696 -20.91 1.80 18.91
C VAL A 696 -22.28 2.22 19.43
N ASN A 697 -22.33 3.35 20.14
CA ASN A 697 -23.57 3.90 20.66
C ASN A 697 -24.39 4.62 19.58
N ALA A 698 -25.61 5.07 19.92
CA ALA A 698 -26.50 5.77 18.99
C ALA A 698 -25.93 7.09 18.41
N ASP A 699 -24.92 7.68 19.06
CA ASP A 699 -24.24 8.88 18.60
C ASP A 699 -23.07 8.59 17.66
N GLY A 700 -22.80 7.30 17.39
CA GLY A 700 -21.69 6.88 16.55
C GLY A 700 -20.35 6.77 17.27
N VAL A 701 -20.33 6.78 18.62
CA VAL A 701 -19.10 6.71 19.42
C VAL A 701 -18.83 5.27 19.85
N CYS A 702 -17.67 4.75 19.49
CA CYS A 702 -17.20 3.44 19.92
C CYS A 702 -16.78 3.45 21.39
N VAL A 703 -17.06 2.36 22.11
CA VAL A 703 -16.67 2.17 23.52
C VAL A 703 -15.16 2.17 23.71
N SER A 704 -14.38 1.67 22.74
CA SER A 704 -12.94 1.76 22.71
C SER A 704 -12.48 2.89 21.77
N PRO A 705 -11.49 3.72 22.15
CA PRO A 705 -11.06 4.83 21.30
C PRO A 705 -10.44 4.32 19.98
N ASN A 706 -10.74 5.03 18.90
CA ASN A 706 -10.32 4.68 17.54
C ASN A 706 -8.87 5.10 17.17
N ASP A 707 -8.26 5.96 17.98
CA ASP A 707 -6.98 6.64 17.70
C ASP A 707 -5.79 6.16 18.53
N VAL A 708 -6.00 5.11 19.32
CA VAL A 708 -4.93 4.46 20.12
C VAL A 708 -4.83 2.97 19.78
N PRO A 709 -3.62 2.39 19.80
CA PRO A 709 -3.41 0.96 19.54
C PRO A 709 -4.15 0.06 20.51
N GLY A 710 -4.41 -1.20 20.09
CA GLY A 710 -5.14 -2.19 20.89
C GLY A 710 -4.54 -2.40 22.28
N TYR A 711 -3.22 -2.51 22.39
CA TYR A 711 -2.54 -2.67 23.67
C TYR A 711 -2.70 -1.49 24.64
N ALA A 712 -3.08 -0.32 24.16
CA ALA A 712 -3.26 0.88 24.96
C ALA A 712 -4.73 1.19 25.31
N LYS A 713 -5.70 0.49 24.70
CA LYS A 713 -7.13 0.79 24.83
C LYS A 713 -7.68 0.63 26.25
N ASP A 714 -7.16 -0.34 27.01
CA ASP A 714 -7.61 -0.60 28.40
C ASP A 714 -7.60 0.65 29.30
N ALA A 715 -6.65 1.57 29.08
CA ALA A 715 -6.54 2.81 29.85
C ALA A 715 -7.72 3.76 29.66
N TYR A 716 -8.44 3.63 28.55
CA TYR A 716 -9.52 4.53 28.15
C TYR A 716 -10.90 3.87 28.18
N MET A 717 -10.97 2.56 28.50
CA MET A 717 -12.22 1.83 28.56
C MET A 717 -12.88 1.93 29.94
N PRO A 718 -14.21 1.79 30.03
CA PRO A 718 -14.92 1.83 31.29
C PRO A 718 -14.42 0.77 32.29
N ASP A 719 -14.30 1.14 33.57
CA ASP A 719 -13.85 0.21 34.63
C ASP A 719 -14.79 -1.00 34.78
N SER A 720 -16.08 -0.85 34.45
CA SER A 720 -17.06 -1.95 34.46
C SER A 720 -16.80 -3.04 33.43
N MET A 721 -15.95 -2.78 32.42
CA MET A 721 -15.57 -3.74 31.40
C MET A 721 -14.23 -4.43 31.71
N LYS A 722 -13.49 -3.91 32.70
CA LYS A 722 -12.18 -4.43 33.08
C LYS A 722 -12.31 -5.66 33.97
N ASP A 723 -11.46 -6.64 33.72
CA ASP A 723 -11.33 -7.82 34.58
C ASP A 723 -10.45 -7.53 35.81
N GLU A 724 -10.17 -8.57 36.59
CA GLU A 724 -9.34 -8.52 37.80
C GLU A 724 -7.89 -8.02 37.55
N ASN A 725 -7.43 -8.06 36.33
CA ASN A 725 -6.10 -7.58 35.90
C ASN A 725 -6.14 -6.18 35.27
N GLY A 726 -7.31 -5.53 35.26
CA GLY A 726 -7.52 -4.21 34.65
C GLY A 726 -7.57 -4.24 33.12
N LYS A 727 -7.76 -5.41 32.52
CA LYS A 727 -7.84 -5.63 31.08
C LYS A 727 -9.29 -5.69 30.62
N ALA A 728 -9.59 -5.04 29.49
CA ALA A 728 -10.94 -4.99 28.94
C ALA A 728 -10.98 -5.39 27.47
N TYR A 729 -9.94 -5.05 26.68
CA TYR A 729 -9.97 -5.07 25.24
C TYR A 729 -9.56 -6.41 24.63
N ALA A 730 -8.43 -6.97 25.08
CA ALA A 730 -7.85 -8.17 24.46
C ALA A 730 -8.66 -9.44 24.77
N TYR A 731 -8.71 -10.36 23.78
CA TYR A 731 -9.24 -11.71 24.02
C TYR A 731 -8.39 -12.42 25.08
N ARG A 732 -9.06 -13.11 26.02
CA ARG A 732 -8.43 -13.91 27.06
C ARG A 732 -8.85 -15.37 26.93
N ASP A 733 -7.89 -16.27 26.83
CA ASP A 733 -8.15 -17.72 26.78
C ASP A 733 -8.47 -18.31 28.16
N ALA A 734 -8.88 -19.60 28.19
CA ALA A 734 -9.19 -20.30 29.41
C ALA A 734 -7.98 -20.55 30.33
N ALA A 735 -6.77 -20.47 29.81
CA ALA A 735 -5.52 -20.54 30.59
C ALA A 735 -5.13 -19.20 31.22
N GLY A 736 -5.84 -18.13 30.88
CA GLY A 736 -5.61 -16.78 31.38
C GLY A 736 -4.65 -15.94 30.53
N ASN A 737 -4.24 -16.40 29.35
CA ASN A 737 -3.41 -15.63 28.44
C ASN A 737 -4.24 -14.59 27.68
N TYR A 738 -3.71 -13.37 27.56
CA TYR A 738 -4.28 -12.32 26.72
C TYR A 738 -3.61 -12.34 25.34
N TYR A 739 -4.41 -12.34 24.27
CA TYR A 739 -3.88 -12.30 22.91
C TYR A 739 -3.59 -10.86 22.50
N GLU A 740 -2.66 -10.28 23.24
CA GLU A 740 -2.15 -8.92 23.04
C GLU A 740 -0.93 -8.92 22.10
N MET A 741 -0.60 -7.75 21.59
CA MET A 741 0.67 -7.50 20.92
C MET A 741 1.85 -8.12 21.70
N ASN A 742 2.78 -8.76 21.01
CA ASN A 742 3.91 -9.53 21.55
C ASN A 742 3.56 -10.91 22.17
N PHE A 743 2.29 -11.31 22.22
CA PHE A 743 1.95 -12.65 22.66
C PHE A 743 2.29 -13.71 21.61
N GLY A 744 2.68 -14.89 22.06
CA GLY A 744 2.93 -16.10 21.27
C GLY A 744 3.66 -17.12 22.12
N LEU A 745 3.29 -18.40 21.97
CA LEU A 745 3.86 -19.54 22.68
C LEU A 745 4.99 -20.19 21.87
N ASN A 746 5.80 -20.99 22.55
CA ASN A 746 6.76 -21.93 21.97
C ASN A 746 6.43 -23.34 22.48
N TYR A 747 6.93 -24.41 21.84
CA TYR A 747 6.89 -25.79 22.32
C TYR A 747 8.24 -26.47 22.26
#